data_23e80059f34d5661ab018f5233eb456a
#
_entry.id   23e80059f34d5661ab018f5233eb456a
#
_cell.length_a   1.000
_cell.length_b   1.000
_cell.length_c   1.000
_cell.angle_alpha   90.00
_cell.angle_beta   90.00
_cell.angle_gamma   90.00
#
_symmetry.space_group_name_H-M   'P 1'
#
loop_
_entity.id
_entity.type
_entity.pdbx_description
1 polymer ?
#
loop_
_entity_poly.entity_id
_entity_poly.type
_entity_poly.pdbx_seq_one_letter_code
_entity_poly.pdbx_strand_id
1 'polypeptide(L)'
;MNLREYGREGNLETSVPSLTGIFYMQGEEYSMKKSGVLGLAVLLALAGGTAHAAGVYELEGVVVTATKIEESTEKVPASISVVTAKEIKDRGYQSVAQALGQEPGVYLSPVANGGISLRGFASSDILVLVDGQPVNSGWNGSVDWTMIPVENIKKIEVLRGAASSLYGGRATGGVISITTNTHEEGVHGNMTLSYGSNSTTKQVYDVSVRKDKWDIGAGYEKRKTDGWRGYYVDSRVSSSTENIPQFDAGNLPIDGRGRVILGGRGEKAWTSESYHAKLTYHFNDDKSLTYSYLHTDHKYSYEHPFTLIKDASGKSIFYGSVVYPNGKGIDFAPGDFLGYVGAKEWGMHNIFYDDNKNRFHVHAGYTDIKKDGYSSADGDDAWLPMTEEETYAWNGEGVQSFYPSKTKDFDLNKTWELGSHTLIGGLAYRANSFDQTRYNLAHYKDHGSKINAYEKHRGKDESLSAYFQDKWQASEKFAVYAGLRFDRYKKYGGHHEFLTTGYVKDDEEGIYNAWSPKLSLEYLVGNDTTVYASYGHSFTPPILYQVYRSERSPIKIVNGVPTASTRGSLPNPDLDPEQTDTYELGLKKKWKDTTANIAVYKADTKDAIRYFSTGKASVYNGVLYKKGYSQYRNFGKAKKKGFELSATHQFSDKVSGYLNYAWETESIDGEHNWDIPKHLIHFGAEFTNKRWDILADAQYVSARQEPDAATGVYYSAGKFFIASLSANYNFTKNTAAQFYIYNLFDKVIYDSEAASGRTYTLTLRHSF
;
A
#
# COMPACT_ATOMS: atom_id res chain seq x y z
N MET A 1 -22.93 36.26 6.69
CA MET A 1 -22.54 37.67 6.67
C MET A 1 -21.30 37.78 5.83
N ASN A 2 -21.37 38.53 4.75
CA ASN A 2 -20.47 38.61 3.60
C ASN A 2 -18.99 38.76 3.93
N LEU A 3 -18.15 38.02 3.23
CA LEU A 3 -16.80 38.41 2.85
C LEU A 3 -16.66 38.24 1.33
N ARG A 4 -16.94 39.31 0.61
CA ARG A 4 -16.47 39.61 -0.73
C ARG A 4 -15.50 40.78 -0.64
N GLU A 5 -14.53 40.75 -1.57
CA GLU A 5 -13.62 41.79 -1.99
C GLU A 5 -12.25 41.82 -1.32
N TYR A 6 -11.29 41.29 -2.07
CA TYR A 6 -10.17 42.06 -2.59
C TYR A 6 -9.65 41.37 -3.84
N GLY A 7 -9.86 41.99 -4.97
CA GLY A 7 -9.39 41.62 -6.29
C GLY A 7 -8.16 42.42 -6.73
N ARG A 8 -7.47 41.82 -7.64
CA ARG A 8 -6.70 42.35 -8.76
C ARG A 8 -5.27 42.87 -8.58
N GLU A 9 -4.42 42.19 -9.36
CA GLU A 9 -3.35 42.65 -10.26
C GLU A 9 -1.96 42.91 -9.67
N GLY A 10 -1.08 42.04 -10.07
CA GLY A 10 0.35 42.19 -10.00
C GLY A 10 1.06 41.01 -10.67
N ASN A 11 1.15 41.02 -12.01
CA ASN A 11 2.06 40.16 -12.77
C ASN A 11 3.50 40.38 -12.28
N LEU A 12 4.06 39.39 -11.62
CA LEU A 12 5.48 39.19 -11.46
C LEU A 12 5.79 37.79 -12.02
N GLU A 13 6.21 37.79 -13.28
CA GLU A 13 6.98 36.68 -13.84
C GLU A 13 8.29 36.56 -13.05
N THR A 14 8.30 35.75 -12.01
CA THR A 14 9.51 35.23 -11.43
C THR A 14 9.73 33.84 -12.01
N SER A 15 10.69 33.71 -12.90
CA SER A 15 11.26 32.48 -13.37
C SER A 15 11.70 31.64 -12.16
N VAL A 16 10.90 30.64 -11.80
CA VAL A 16 11.25 29.64 -10.77
C VAL A 16 12.29 28.72 -11.39
N PRO A 17 13.50 28.57 -10.84
CA PRO A 17 14.46 27.57 -11.29
C PRO A 17 13.82 26.20 -11.00
N SER A 18 13.61 25.41 -12.03
CA SER A 18 13.08 24.03 -11.90
C SER A 18 14.09 23.17 -11.12
N LEU A 19 13.59 22.23 -10.35
CA LEU A 19 14.35 21.19 -9.62
C LEU A 19 15.39 20.40 -10.45
N THR A 20 15.44 20.61 -11.77
CA THR A 20 16.41 20.05 -12.69
C THR A 20 17.87 20.45 -12.39
N GLY A 21 18.13 21.49 -11.61
CA GLY A 21 19.49 21.95 -11.29
C GLY A 21 20.26 21.14 -10.25
N ILE A 22 19.61 20.28 -9.46
CA ILE A 22 20.26 19.56 -8.34
C ILE A 22 20.93 18.25 -8.78
N PHE A 23 20.49 17.69 -9.89
CA PHE A 23 20.97 16.40 -10.38
C PHE A 23 22.00 16.48 -11.49
N TYR A 24 22.49 17.70 -11.83
CA TYR A 24 23.53 17.92 -12.81
C TYR A 24 24.92 18.03 -12.16
N MET A 25 25.41 16.93 -11.66
CA MET A 25 26.85 16.70 -11.58
C MET A 25 27.17 15.36 -12.26
N GLN A 26 27.48 15.44 -13.52
CA GLN A 26 27.97 14.46 -14.51
C GLN A 26 26.92 13.93 -15.49
N GLY A 27 26.93 14.47 -16.69
CA GLY A 27 26.28 13.89 -17.86
C GLY A 27 25.69 14.94 -18.82
N GLU A 28 26.22 14.97 -20.01
CA GLU A 28 25.89 15.90 -21.09
C GLU A 28 24.39 16.03 -21.43
N GLU A 29 24.00 17.25 -21.80
CA GLU A 29 22.67 17.61 -22.28
C GLU A 29 22.26 16.81 -23.52
N TYR A 30 21.31 15.87 -23.41
CA TYR A 30 20.62 15.32 -24.58
C TYR A 30 19.28 16.01 -24.82
N SER A 31 19.28 16.85 -25.84
CA SER A 31 18.10 17.47 -26.43
C SER A 31 17.13 16.41 -26.95
N MET A 32 15.96 16.25 -26.28
CA MET A 32 14.88 15.37 -26.76
C MET A 32 14.12 16.00 -27.92
N LYS A 33 14.54 15.73 -29.12
CA LYS A 33 13.70 15.84 -30.33
C LYS A 33 13.34 14.43 -30.85
N LYS A 34 12.04 14.08 -30.77
CA LYS A 34 11.32 13.10 -31.63
C LYS A 34 11.76 11.61 -31.67
N SER A 35 12.42 11.05 -30.68
CA SER A 35 12.87 9.62 -30.75
C SER A 35 12.13 8.63 -29.86
N GLY A 36 11.16 9.05 -29.06
CA GLY A 36 10.43 8.16 -28.16
C GLY A 36 9.43 7.19 -28.83
N VAL A 37 9.06 7.47 -30.08
CA VAL A 37 8.12 6.60 -30.86
C VAL A 37 8.88 5.56 -31.71
N LEU A 38 10.15 5.76 -31.99
CA LEU A 38 10.95 4.86 -32.82
C LEU A 38 11.36 3.55 -32.11
N GLY A 39 11.52 3.57 -30.77
CA GLY A 39 11.92 2.37 -30.00
C GLY A 39 10.85 1.26 -30.02
N LEU A 40 9.58 1.63 -30.00
CA LEU A 40 8.47 0.67 -30.04
C LEU A 40 8.25 0.13 -31.47
N ALA A 41 8.52 0.96 -32.50
CA ALA A 41 8.40 0.57 -33.91
C ALA A 41 9.49 -0.42 -34.37
N VAL A 42 10.69 -0.40 -33.75
CA VAL A 42 11.79 -1.32 -34.09
C VAL A 42 11.51 -2.74 -33.57
N LEU A 43 10.84 -2.87 -32.41
CA LEU A 43 10.41 -4.19 -31.90
C LEU A 43 9.29 -4.83 -32.76
N LEU A 44 8.43 -4.02 -33.39
CA LEU A 44 7.38 -4.49 -34.30
C LEU A 44 7.92 -4.87 -35.70
N ALA A 45 9.05 -4.32 -36.12
CA ALA A 45 9.64 -4.58 -37.45
C ALA A 45 10.48 -5.88 -37.53
N LEU A 46 10.85 -6.47 -36.41
CA LEU A 46 11.62 -7.73 -36.37
C LEU A 46 10.75 -9.01 -36.41
N ALA A 47 9.43 -8.87 -36.49
CA ALA A 47 8.46 -9.98 -36.41
C ALA A 47 8.05 -10.58 -37.78
N GLY A 48 8.75 -10.28 -38.86
CA GLY A 48 8.50 -10.86 -40.21
C GLY A 48 9.08 -12.26 -40.38
N GLY A 49 8.44 -13.30 -39.84
CA GLY A 49 8.85 -14.70 -40.08
C GLY A 49 7.70 -15.67 -39.83
N THR A 50 7.45 -16.54 -40.79
CA THR A 50 6.34 -17.49 -40.97
C THR A 50 5.96 -18.31 -39.72
N ALA A 51 4.66 -18.34 -39.42
CA ALA A 51 3.99 -18.99 -38.32
C ALA A 51 4.11 -20.52 -38.31
N HIS A 52 4.43 -21.10 -37.16
CA HIS A 52 4.03 -22.48 -36.79
C HIS A 52 3.44 -22.41 -35.39
N ALA A 53 2.27 -23.00 -35.22
CA ALA A 53 1.47 -22.94 -34.00
C ALA A 53 2.22 -23.38 -32.74
N ALA A 54 2.24 -22.53 -31.74
CA ALA A 54 2.60 -22.86 -30.37
C ALA A 54 1.57 -22.26 -29.42
N GLY A 55 1.12 -23.08 -28.53
CA GLY A 55 0.24 -22.98 -27.39
C GLY A 55 -0.54 -21.70 -27.16
N VAL A 56 -1.84 -21.82 -27.26
CA VAL A 56 -2.82 -20.87 -26.70
C VAL A 56 -2.49 -20.65 -25.24
N TYR A 57 -2.19 -19.41 -24.83
CA TYR A 57 -2.19 -19.01 -23.43
C TYR A 57 -3.63 -19.17 -22.92
N GLU A 58 -3.93 -20.30 -22.28
CA GLU A 58 -5.05 -20.36 -21.36
C GLU A 58 -4.73 -19.42 -20.20
N LEU A 59 -5.27 -18.21 -20.26
CA LEU A 59 -5.47 -17.42 -19.07
C LEU A 59 -6.28 -18.30 -18.12
N GLU A 60 -5.68 -18.78 -17.03
CA GLU A 60 -6.39 -19.44 -15.93
C GLU A 60 -7.32 -18.42 -15.26
N GLY A 61 -8.41 -18.09 -15.95
CA GLY A 61 -9.35 -17.07 -15.56
C GLY A 61 -10.37 -17.55 -14.52
N VAL A 62 -9.98 -18.45 -13.60
CA VAL A 62 -10.86 -18.88 -12.51
C VAL A 62 -10.58 -18.09 -11.26
N VAL A 63 -11.62 -17.45 -10.73
CA VAL A 63 -11.58 -16.64 -9.51
C VAL A 63 -12.56 -17.15 -8.48
N VAL A 64 -12.21 -16.99 -7.22
CA VAL A 64 -13.05 -17.34 -6.05
C VAL A 64 -13.47 -16.09 -5.29
N THR A 65 -12.63 -15.05 -5.29
CA THR A 65 -12.79 -13.89 -4.41
C THR A 65 -14.11 -13.13 -4.61
N ALA A 66 -14.61 -13.04 -5.85
CA ALA A 66 -15.79 -12.21 -6.11
C ALA A 66 -17.09 -12.77 -5.53
N THR A 67 -17.22 -14.10 -5.50
CA THR A 67 -18.48 -14.80 -5.17
C THR A 67 -18.32 -15.87 -4.09
N LYS A 68 -17.09 -16.13 -3.62
CA LYS A 68 -16.70 -17.30 -2.81
C LYS A 68 -17.04 -18.65 -3.49
N ILE A 69 -17.25 -18.64 -4.80
CA ILE A 69 -17.51 -19.80 -5.65
C ILE A 69 -16.52 -19.72 -6.81
N GLU A 70 -15.96 -20.84 -7.25
CA GLU A 70 -15.11 -20.88 -8.44
C GLU A 70 -15.88 -20.50 -9.69
N GLU A 71 -15.51 -19.43 -10.34
CA GLU A 71 -16.12 -18.92 -11.56
C GLU A 71 -15.07 -18.36 -12.53
N SER A 72 -15.39 -18.40 -13.82
CA SER A 72 -14.57 -17.70 -14.82
C SER A 72 -14.66 -16.20 -14.62
N THR A 73 -13.51 -15.51 -14.72
CA THR A 73 -13.44 -14.03 -14.69
C THR A 73 -14.39 -13.38 -15.67
N GLU A 74 -14.70 -14.05 -16.78
CA GLU A 74 -15.59 -13.57 -17.85
C GLU A 74 -17.06 -13.54 -17.41
N LYS A 75 -17.46 -14.43 -16.48
CA LYS A 75 -18.86 -14.59 -16.02
C LYS A 75 -19.17 -13.94 -14.68
N VAL A 76 -18.16 -13.49 -13.94
CA VAL A 76 -18.38 -12.83 -12.63
C VAL A 76 -18.95 -11.42 -12.85
N PRO A 77 -20.09 -11.03 -12.23
CA PRO A 77 -20.67 -9.68 -12.35
C PRO A 77 -19.97 -8.66 -11.48
N ALA A 78 -18.66 -8.50 -11.66
CA ALA A 78 -17.81 -7.55 -10.97
C ALA A 78 -16.55 -7.25 -11.78
N SER A 79 -15.94 -6.09 -11.56
CA SER A 79 -14.60 -5.78 -12.06
C SER A 79 -13.58 -6.57 -11.24
N ILE A 80 -12.98 -7.57 -11.85
CA ILE A 80 -11.96 -8.42 -11.24
C ILE A 80 -10.81 -8.67 -12.21
N SER A 81 -9.60 -8.76 -11.68
CA SER A 81 -8.41 -9.18 -12.42
C SER A 81 -7.58 -10.17 -11.62
N VAL A 82 -6.73 -10.91 -12.31
CA VAL A 82 -5.86 -11.94 -11.74
C VAL A 82 -4.44 -11.68 -12.23
N VAL A 83 -3.50 -11.60 -11.29
CA VAL A 83 -2.07 -11.59 -11.57
C VAL A 83 -1.51 -12.96 -11.21
N THR A 84 -0.93 -13.66 -12.18
CA THR A 84 -0.43 -15.04 -12.01
C THR A 84 1.04 -15.07 -11.55
N ALA A 85 1.46 -16.20 -10.97
CA ALA A 85 2.88 -16.46 -10.66
C ALA A 85 3.79 -16.29 -11.88
N LYS A 86 3.29 -16.71 -13.07
CA LYS A 86 4.03 -16.56 -14.34
C LYS A 86 4.24 -15.10 -14.67
N GLU A 87 3.21 -14.27 -14.61
CA GLU A 87 3.32 -12.83 -14.87
C GLU A 87 4.27 -12.14 -13.88
N ILE A 88 4.20 -12.49 -12.59
CA ILE A 88 5.10 -11.97 -11.57
C ILE A 88 6.56 -12.25 -11.94
N LYS A 89 6.85 -13.49 -12.34
CA LYS A 89 8.21 -13.94 -12.73
C LYS A 89 8.68 -13.30 -14.04
N ASP A 90 7.87 -13.35 -15.08
CA ASP A 90 8.23 -12.88 -16.42
C ASP A 90 8.45 -11.36 -16.46
N ARG A 91 7.62 -10.62 -15.73
CA ARG A 91 7.72 -9.16 -15.61
C ARG A 91 8.82 -8.72 -14.63
N GLY A 92 9.38 -9.64 -13.84
CA GLY A 92 10.46 -9.36 -12.90
C GLY A 92 10.05 -8.52 -11.70
N TYR A 93 8.79 -8.57 -11.28
CA TYR A 93 8.31 -7.81 -10.13
C TYR A 93 9.03 -8.23 -8.85
N GLN A 94 9.56 -7.23 -8.15
CA GLN A 94 10.34 -7.43 -6.93
C GLN A 94 9.48 -7.40 -5.65
N SER A 95 8.21 -6.99 -5.77
CA SER A 95 7.25 -6.95 -4.66
C SER A 95 5.82 -7.13 -5.16
N VAL A 96 4.92 -7.51 -4.24
CA VAL A 96 3.48 -7.58 -4.48
C VAL A 96 2.92 -6.22 -4.91
N ALA A 97 3.41 -5.12 -4.32
CA ALA A 97 2.98 -3.78 -4.66
C ALA A 97 3.26 -3.43 -6.14
N GLN A 98 4.43 -3.82 -6.67
CA GLN A 98 4.74 -3.63 -8.09
C GLN A 98 3.81 -4.43 -9.01
N ALA A 99 3.49 -5.68 -8.63
CA ALA A 99 2.55 -6.51 -9.38
C ALA A 99 1.15 -5.89 -9.44
N LEU A 100 0.68 -5.38 -8.30
CA LEU A 100 -0.62 -4.71 -8.19
C LEU A 100 -0.68 -3.37 -8.91
N GLY A 101 0.44 -2.62 -8.92
CA GLY A 101 0.51 -1.28 -9.52
C GLY A 101 0.26 -1.25 -11.03
N GLN A 102 0.21 -2.39 -11.71
CA GLN A 102 -0.13 -2.49 -13.14
C GLN A 102 -1.64 -2.69 -13.38
N GLU A 103 -2.38 -2.99 -12.31
CA GLU A 103 -3.80 -3.30 -12.42
C GLU A 103 -4.67 -2.04 -12.62
N PRO A 104 -5.78 -2.12 -13.39
CA PRO A 104 -6.67 -0.98 -13.59
C PRO A 104 -7.19 -0.42 -12.27
N GLY A 105 -7.20 0.91 -12.12
CA GLY A 105 -7.69 1.58 -10.91
C GLY A 105 -6.83 1.40 -9.65
N VAL A 106 -5.65 0.77 -9.78
CA VAL A 106 -4.67 0.68 -8.69
C VAL A 106 -3.61 1.77 -8.87
N TYR A 107 -3.53 2.67 -7.91
CA TYR A 107 -2.43 3.61 -7.82
C TYR A 107 -1.42 3.12 -6.78
N LEU A 108 -0.18 2.92 -7.22
CA LEU A 108 0.97 2.66 -6.35
C LEU A 108 1.79 3.93 -6.23
N SER A 109 1.95 4.45 -5.02
CA SER A 109 2.87 5.56 -4.77
C SER A 109 4.31 5.12 -5.07
N PRO A 110 5.06 5.86 -5.89
CA PRO A 110 6.42 5.47 -6.30
C PRO A 110 7.48 5.65 -5.21
N VAL A 111 7.11 6.22 -4.06
CA VAL A 111 8.05 6.48 -2.95
C VAL A 111 8.24 5.28 -2.04
N ALA A 112 9.27 5.34 -1.17
CA ALA A 112 9.80 4.21 -0.41
C ALA A 112 8.80 3.41 0.44
N ASN A 113 7.69 4.03 0.87
CA ASN A 113 6.66 3.36 1.68
C ASN A 113 5.43 2.94 0.86
N GLY A 114 5.45 3.13 -0.46
CA GLY A 114 4.54 2.64 -1.48
C GLY A 114 3.11 2.31 -1.06
N GLY A 115 2.32 3.31 -0.68
CA GLY A 115 0.89 3.09 -0.39
C GLY A 115 0.15 2.68 -1.66
N ILE A 116 -0.77 1.73 -1.54
CA ILE A 116 -1.70 1.36 -2.61
C ILE A 116 -3.05 1.99 -2.32
N SER A 117 -3.64 2.62 -3.34
CA SER A 117 -5.08 2.92 -3.38
C SER A 117 -5.75 2.16 -4.53
N LEU A 118 -7.02 1.86 -4.36
CA LEU A 118 -7.85 1.17 -5.34
C LEU A 118 -9.10 2.00 -5.59
N ARG A 119 -9.26 2.53 -6.81
CA ARG A 119 -10.36 3.46 -7.15
C ARG A 119 -10.43 4.66 -6.20
N GLY A 120 -9.27 5.17 -5.75
CA GLY A 120 -9.18 6.25 -4.77
C GLY A 120 -9.53 5.85 -3.33
N PHE A 121 -9.86 4.60 -3.04
CA PHE A 121 -9.99 4.11 -1.67
C PHE A 121 -8.62 3.86 -1.05
N ALA A 122 -8.45 4.27 0.20
CA ALA A 122 -7.20 4.05 0.95
C ALA A 122 -7.02 2.56 1.32
N SER A 123 -5.81 2.17 1.69
CA SER A 123 -5.51 0.79 2.10
C SER A 123 -6.33 0.30 3.29
N SER A 124 -6.81 1.21 4.16
CA SER A 124 -7.73 0.89 5.27
C SER A 124 -9.13 0.46 4.82
N ASP A 125 -9.52 0.82 3.60
CA ASP A 125 -10.83 0.50 3.00
C ASP A 125 -10.76 -0.68 2.04
N ILE A 126 -9.57 -1.28 1.89
CA ILE A 126 -9.29 -2.44 1.03
C ILE A 126 -8.90 -3.60 1.94
N LEU A 127 -9.64 -4.69 1.85
CA LEU A 127 -9.29 -5.91 2.59
C LEU A 127 -8.24 -6.69 1.81
N VAL A 128 -7.09 -6.94 2.44
CA VAL A 128 -6.02 -7.75 1.86
C VAL A 128 -5.91 -9.07 2.60
N LEU A 129 -5.99 -10.15 1.84
CA LEU A 129 -5.98 -11.52 2.35
C LEU A 129 -4.75 -12.25 1.81
N VAL A 130 -4.07 -13.02 2.66
CA VAL A 130 -3.09 -14.05 2.27
C VAL A 130 -3.62 -15.40 2.70
N ASP A 131 -3.89 -16.27 1.76
CA ASP A 131 -4.60 -17.54 2.00
C ASP A 131 -5.84 -17.34 2.92
N GLY A 132 -6.70 -16.35 2.60
CA GLY A 132 -7.92 -16.07 3.36
C GLY A 132 -7.74 -15.26 4.66
N GLN A 133 -6.52 -15.18 5.23
CA GLN A 133 -6.24 -14.44 6.46
C GLN A 133 -5.99 -12.95 6.17
N PRO A 134 -6.68 -12.03 6.88
CA PRO A 134 -6.39 -10.61 6.80
C PRO A 134 -4.96 -10.27 7.25
N VAL A 135 -4.27 -9.48 6.43
CA VAL A 135 -2.92 -8.98 6.71
C VAL A 135 -2.88 -7.46 6.93
N ASN A 136 -4.03 -6.80 6.87
CA ASN A 136 -4.14 -5.40 7.28
C ASN A 136 -3.79 -5.28 8.76
N SER A 137 -2.97 -4.28 9.11
CA SER A 137 -2.61 -3.98 10.49
C SER A 137 -3.86 -3.73 11.34
N GLY A 138 -4.00 -4.44 12.45
CA GLY A 138 -5.08 -4.23 13.41
C GLY A 138 -5.07 -2.82 14.02
N TRP A 139 -3.93 -2.13 14.01
CA TRP A 139 -3.78 -0.77 14.50
C TRP A 139 -4.32 0.28 13.52
N ASN A 140 -3.76 0.34 12.30
CA ASN A 140 -4.01 1.43 11.34
C ASN A 140 -4.61 0.99 10.01
N GLY A 141 -4.93 -0.31 9.84
CA GLY A 141 -5.50 -0.85 8.62
C GLY A 141 -4.56 -0.90 7.41
N SER A 142 -3.34 -0.42 7.51
CA SER A 142 -2.37 -0.46 6.42
C SER A 142 -1.84 -1.88 6.16
N VAL A 143 -1.31 -2.09 4.97
CA VAL A 143 -0.59 -3.31 4.60
C VAL A 143 0.85 -2.94 4.29
N ASP A 144 1.78 -3.65 4.89
CA ASP A 144 3.18 -3.57 4.49
C ASP A 144 3.50 -4.64 3.45
N TRP A 145 3.57 -4.22 2.20
CA TRP A 145 3.79 -5.11 1.07
C TRP A 145 5.20 -5.74 1.05
N THR A 146 6.14 -5.18 1.81
CA THR A 146 7.50 -5.75 1.94
C THR A 146 7.52 -7.01 2.79
N MET A 147 6.45 -7.23 3.59
CA MET A 147 6.32 -8.39 4.47
C MET A 147 5.80 -9.64 3.77
N ILE A 148 5.34 -9.52 2.51
CA ILE A 148 4.76 -10.64 1.74
C ILE A 148 5.78 -11.10 0.70
N PRO A 149 6.33 -12.33 0.82
CA PRO A 149 7.28 -12.89 -0.15
C PRO A 149 6.63 -13.09 -1.51
N VAL A 150 7.12 -12.37 -2.53
CA VAL A 150 6.52 -12.37 -3.86
C VAL A 150 6.72 -13.69 -4.61
N GLU A 151 7.80 -14.42 -4.33
CA GLU A 151 8.11 -15.70 -4.99
C GLU A 151 7.21 -16.86 -4.50
N ASN A 152 6.59 -16.71 -3.30
CA ASN A 152 5.65 -17.71 -2.74
C ASN A 152 4.21 -17.50 -3.22
N ILE A 153 3.98 -16.70 -4.25
CA ILE A 153 2.62 -16.38 -4.73
C ILE A 153 2.27 -17.23 -5.94
N LYS A 154 1.11 -17.90 -5.86
CA LYS A 154 0.48 -18.60 -6.97
C LYS A 154 -0.34 -17.65 -7.84
N LYS A 155 -1.19 -16.82 -7.21
CA LYS A 155 -2.00 -15.80 -7.88
C LYS A 155 -2.42 -14.69 -6.92
N ILE A 156 -2.72 -13.53 -7.48
CA ILE A 156 -3.35 -12.41 -6.79
C ILE A 156 -4.66 -12.10 -7.52
N GLU A 157 -5.77 -12.12 -6.82
CA GLU A 157 -7.07 -11.70 -7.32
C GLU A 157 -7.37 -10.29 -6.78
N VAL A 158 -7.73 -9.36 -7.67
CA VAL A 158 -8.09 -7.98 -7.34
C VAL A 158 -9.56 -7.76 -7.67
N LEU A 159 -10.41 -7.85 -6.67
CA LEU A 159 -11.83 -7.54 -6.76
C LEU A 159 -12.05 -6.08 -6.42
N ARG A 160 -12.68 -5.34 -7.32
CA ARG A 160 -12.96 -3.89 -7.17
C ARG A 160 -14.41 -3.63 -6.78
N GLY A 161 -14.62 -2.58 -5.96
CA GLY A 161 -15.94 -2.17 -5.50
C GLY A 161 -16.45 -2.94 -4.29
N ALA A 162 -17.75 -2.77 -3.98
CA ALA A 162 -18.37 -3.27 -2.77
C ALA A 162 -18.31 -4.79 -2.62
N ALA A 163 -17.61 -5.27 -1.59
CA ALA A 163 -17.49 -6.69 -1.26
C ALA A 163 -17.88 -7.02 0.19
N SER A 164 -18.41 -6.06 0.95
CA SER A 164 -18.77 -6.26 2.37
C SER A 164 -19.84 -7.32 2.59
N SER A 165 -20.70 -7.61 1.60
CA SER A 165 -21.71 -8.67 1.68
C SER A 165 -21.13 -10.07 1.91
N LEU A 166 -19.88 -10.33 1.56
CA LEU A 166 -19.19 -11.60 1.78
C LEU A 166 -18.03 -11.48 2.77
N TYR A 167 -17.32 -10.32 2.78
CA TYR A 167 -16.06 -10.14 3.50
C TYR A 167 -16.16 -9.23 4.72
N GLY A 168 -17.30 -8.53 4.90
CA GLY A 168 -17.54 -7.64 6.02
C GLY A 168 -16.82 -6.30 5.91
N GLY A 169 -16.58 -5.69 7.04
CA GLY A 169 -15.93 -4.38 7.11
C GLY A 169 -14.54 -4.34 6.47
N ARG A 170 -14.15 -3.15 5.95
CA ARG A 170 -12.93 -2.85 5.18
C ARG A 170 -12.91 -3.39 3.74
N ALA A 171 -13.95 -4.03 3.25
CA ALA A 171 -14.07 -4.46 1.86
C ALA A 171 -14.91 -3.47 1.03
N THR A 172 -14.80 -2.18 1.31
CA THR A 172 -15.54 -1.09 0.67
C THR A 172 -14.95 -0.72 -0.69
N GLY A 173 -13.64 -0.53 -0.76
CA GLY A 173 -12.90 -0.29 -2.00
C GLY A 173 -12.71 -1.55 -2.83
N GLY A 174 -12.66 -2.70 -2.16
CA GLY A 174 -12.46 -4.01 -2.78
C GLY A 174 -11.73 -5.01 -1.89
N VAL A 175 -11.37 -6.13 -2.49
CA VAL A 175 -10.59 -7.20 -1.85
C VAL A 175 -9.40 -7.56 -2.73
N ILE A 176 -8.23 -7.65 -2.15
CA ILE A 176 -7.03 -8.22 -2.76
C ILE A 176 -6.76 -9.56 -2.08
N SER A 177 -6.92 -10.64 -2.83
CA SER A 177 -6.73 -12.00 -2.32
C SER A 177 -5.47 -12.62 -2.92
N ILE A 178 -4.51 -12.91 -2.07
CA ILE A 178 -3.24 -13.53 -2.42
C ILE A 178 -3.31 -14.99 -2.04
N THR A 179 -3.14 -15.87 -3.01
CA THR A 179 -3.04 -17.31 -2.79
C THR A 179 -1.58 -17.73 -2.91
N THR A 180 -1.06 -18.42 -1.90
CA THR A 180 0.32 -18.94 -1.91
C THR A 180 0.43 -20.22 -2.73
N ASN A 181 1.66 -20.61 -3.07
CA ASN A 181 1.95 -21.76 -3.90
C ASN A 181 1.34 -23.05 -3.32
N THR A 182 0.87 -23.90 -4.22
CA THR A 182 0.49 -25.31 -3.97
C THR A 182 1.52 -26.21 -4.63
N HIS A 183 1.68 -27.43 -4.16
CA HIS A 183 2.75 -28.29 -4.61
C HIS A 183 2.22 -29.42 -5.52
N GLU A 184 3.00 -29.75 -6.53
CA GLU A 184 2.74 -30.88 -7.41
C GLU A 184 3.23 -32.18 -6.77
N GLU A 185 2.78 -33.33 -7.29
CA GLU A 185 3.22 -34.63 -6.82
C GLU A 185 4.71 -34.85 -7.09
N GLY A 186 5.44 -35.42 -6.14
CA GLY A 186 6.88 -35.59 -6.20
C GLY A 186 7.67 -34.67 -5.28
N VAL A 187 8.94 -34.53 -5.53
CA VAL A 187 9.86 -33.62 -4.84
C VAL A 187 10.22 -32.49 -5.79
N HIS A 188 10.02 -31.26 -5.34
CA HIS A 188 10.30 -30.07 -6.13
C HIS A 188 11.07 -29.07 -5.30
N GLY A 189 11.95 -28.31 -5.96
CA GLY A 189 12.68 -27.23 -5.32
C GLY A 189 12.89 -26.07 -6.28
N ASN A 190 12.95 -24.87 -5.70
CA ASN A 190 13.22 -23.64 -6.43
C ASN A 190 14.32 -22.85 -5.72
N MET A 191 15.23 -22.30 -6.52
CA MET A 191 16.25 -21.37 -6.07
C MET A 191 16.19 -20.11 -6.94
N THR A 192 16.10 -18.95 -6.30
CA THR A 192 16.20 -17.64 -6.98
C THR A 192 17.30 -16.82 -6.32
N LEU A 193 18.24 -16.34 -7.11
CA LEU A 193 19.32 -15.45 -6.69
C LEU A 193 19.27 -14.18 -7.54
N SER A 194 19.28 -13.02 -6.89
CA SER A 194 19.28 -11.74 -7.61
C SER A 194 20.34 -10.80 -7.04
N TYR A 195 20.90 -9.98 -7.93
CA TYR A 195 21.77 -8.86 -7.60
C TYR A 195 21.41 -7.65 -8.44
N GLY A 196 21.39 -6.47 -7.84
CA GLY A 196 20.96 -5.25 -8.53
C GLY A 196 21.55 -3.97 -7.95
N SER A 197 21.06 -2.85 -8.46
CA SER A 197 21.42 -1.50 -8.02
C SER A 197 21.31 -1.33 -6.51
N ASN A 198 22.10 -0.43 -5.93
CA ASN A 198 22.18 -0.16 -4.49
C ASN A 198 22.52 -1.44 -3.67
N SER A 199 23.45 -2.26 -4.19
CA SER A 199 23.85 -3.55 -3.58
C SER A 199 22.65 -4.44 -3.23
N THR A 200 21.53 -4.31 -3.98
CA THR A 200 20.32 -5.08 -3.70
C THR A 200 20.56 -6.56 -3.99
N THR A 201 20.30 -7.40 -3.01
CA THR A 201 20.38 -8.86 -3.12
C THR A 201 19.06 -9.51 -2.75
N LYS A 202 18.70 -10.60 -3.44
CA LYS A 202 17.58 -11.47 -3.08
C LYS A 202 18.03 -12.93 -3.19
N GLN A 203 17.71 -13.71 -2.18
CA GLN A 203 17.95 -15.15 -2.12
C GLN A 203 16.66 -15.83 -1.70
N VAL A 204 16.19 -16.79 -2.49
CA VAL A 204 14.99 -17.57 -2.21
C VAL A 204 15.31 -19.04 -2.38
N TYR A 205 14.85 -19.84 -1.45
CA TYR A 205 14.99 -21.30 -1.45
C TYR A 205 13.67 -21.91 -1.02
N ASP A 206 13.05 -22.69 -1.89
CA ASP A 206 11.80 -23.40 -1.62
C ASP A 206 12.00 -24.88 -1.90
N VAL A 207 11.43 -25.71 -1.06
CA VAL A 207 11.37 -27.16 -1.26
C VAL A 207 9.97 -27.65 -0.90
N SER A 208 9.46 -28.59 -1.69
CA SER A 208 8.18 -29.24 -1.42
C SER A 208 8.23 -30.71 -1.75
N VAL A 209 7.41 -31.48 -1.02
CA VAL A 209 7.21 -32.91 -1.21
C VAL A 209 5.72 -33.19 -1.13
N ARG A 210 5.15 -33.70 -2.21
CA ARG A 210 3.80 -34.23 -2.19
C ARG A 210 3.84 -35.73 -2.51
N LYS A 211 3.41 -36.54 -1.57
CA LYS A 211 3.38 -37.98 -1.70
C LYS A 211 2.23 -38.58 -0.89
N ASP A 212 1.48 -39.47 -1.50
CA ASP A 212 0.31 -40.11 -0.91
C ASP A 212 -0.69 -39.08 -0.36
N LYS A 213 -0.86 -39.06 0.96
CA LYS A 213 -1.78 -38.14 1.66
C LYS A 213 -1.14 -36.89 2.17
N TRP A 214 0.15 -36.69 1.98
CA TRP A 214 0.89 -35.57 2.53
C TRP A 214 1.41 -34.65 1.45
N ASP A 215 1.20 -33.36 1.68
CA ASP A 215 1.81 -32.27 0.92
C ASP A 215 2.52 -31.34 1.93
N ILE A 216 3.83 -31.21 1.81
CA ILE A 216 4.68 -30.47 2.73
C ILE A 216 5.57 -29.54 1.92
N GLY A 217 5.55 -28.26 2.22
CA GLY A 217 6.43 -27.28 1.64
C GLY A 217 7.01 -26.34 2.69
N ALA A 218 8.23 -25.88 2.42
CA ALA A 218 8.89 -24.87 3.23
C ALA A 218 9.80 -24.00 2.37
N GLY A 219 9.94 -22.74 2.73
CA GLY A 219 10.82 -21.82 2.03
C GLY A 219 11.39 -20.72 2.92
N TYR A 220 12.42 -20.11 2.37
CA TYR A 220 13.16 -19.00 2.97
C TYR A 220 13.45 -17.94 1.91
N GLU A 221 13.21 -16.69 2.25
CA GLU A 221 13.59 -15.53 1.43
C GLU A 221 14.39 -14.53 2.27
N LYS A 222 15.53 -14.08 1.74
CA LYS A 222 16.28 -12.95 2.27
C LYS A 222 16.45 -11.89 1.20
N ARG A 223 16.13 -10.65 1.54
CA ARG A 223 16.36 -9.47 0.72
C ARG A 223 17.17 -8.44 1.51
N LYS A 224 18.10 -7.79 0.85
CA LYS A 224 18.88 -6.69 1.40
C LYS A 224 19.11 -5.63 0.34
N THR A 225 19.12 -4.36 0.73
CA THR A 225 19.56 -3.24 -0.11
C THR A 225 20.24 -2.18 0.76
N ASP A 226 21.20 -1.47 0.20
CA ASP A 226 21.77 -0.28 0.84
C ASP A 226 20.86 0.94 0.64
N GLY A 227 19.78 0.80 -0.17
CA GLY A 227 18.75 1.83 -0.36
C GLY A 227 19.18 2.98 -1.26
N TRP A 228 18.41 4.04 -1.23
CA TRP A 228 18.69 5.28 -1.98
C TRP A 228 18.31 6.49 -1.14
N ARG A 229 18.80 7.67 -1.55
CA ARG A 229 18.50 8.97 -0.92
C ARG A 229 17.11 9.43 -1.35
N GLY A 230 16.08 9.07 -0.61
CA GLY A 230 14.70 9.42 -0.90
C GLY A 230 14.08 10.42 0.06
N TYR A 231 14.51 10.42 1.31
CA TYR A 231 13.93 11.26 2.36
C TYR A 231 14.71 12.57 2.53
N TYR A 232 14.15 13.66 2.01
CA TYR A 232 14.73 14.99 2.16
C TYR A 232 14.30 15.68 3.45
N VAL A 233 15.20 16.52 3.98
CA VAL A 233 14.93 17.46 5.07
C VAL A 233 14.52 18.77 4.44
N ASP A 234 13.26 19.13 4.60
CA ASP A 234 12.67 20.34 4.06
C ASP A 234 12.08 21.22 5.17
N SER A 235 12.09 22.52 5.00
CA SER A 235 11.50 23.45 5.96
C SER A 235 10.88 24.66 5.27
N ARG A 236 10.01 25.37 6.02
CA ARG A 236 9.44 26.64 5.60
C ARG A 236 10.25 27.80 6.15
N VAL A 237 10.38 28.82 5.33
CA VAL A 237 11.00 30.08 5.77
C VAL A 237 10.16 30.67 6.91
N SER A 238 10.80 30.90 8.06
CA SER A 238 10.21 31.51 9.26
C SER A 238 10.67 32.97 9.43
N SER A 239 10.05 33.69 10.34
CA SER A 239 10.40 35.08 10.62
C SER A 239 11.45 35.26 11.73
N SER A 240 11.83 34.20 12.45
CA SER A 240 12.80 34.23 13.55
C SER A 240 14.07 33.51 13.14
N THR A 241 15.19 34.22 13.20
CA THR A 241 16.53 33.63 13.22
C THR A 241 17.09 33.83 14.62
N GLU A 242 17.53 32.75 15.27
CA GLU A 242 18.22 32.83 16.55
C GLU A 242 19.67 33.36 16.35
N ASN A 243 20.37 33.60 17.45
CA ASN A 243 21.77 34.05 17.46
C ASN A 243 22.72 32.87 17.19
N ILE A 244 22.64 32.27 16.01
CA ILE A 244 23.40 31.11 15.54
C ILE A 244 24.12 31.46 14.22
N PRO A 245 25.12 30.67 13.79
CA PRO A 245 25.84 30.93 12.53
C PRO A 245 24.87 31.01 11.35
N GLN A 246 25.04 32.08 10.55
CA GLN A 246 24.17 32.37 9.41
C GLN A 246 24.88 32.05 8.09
N PHE A 247 24.12 31.44 7.17
CA PHE A 247 24.56 31.06 5.83
C PHE A 247 23.60 31.66 4.80
N ASP A 248 24.12 32.05 3.66
CA ASP A 248 23.28 32.51 2.55
C ASP A 248 22.41 31.34 2.06
N ALA A 249 21.13 31.62 1.84
CA ALA A 249 20.21 30.66 1.25
C ALA A 249 20.64 30.19 -0.15
N GLY A 250 21.41 31.04 -0.86
CA GLY A 250 21.92 30.74 -2.20
C GLY A 250 20.80 30.21 -3.12
N ASN A 251 21.10 29.13 -3.84
CA ASN A 251 20.19 28.46 -4.74
C ASN A 251 19.68 27.13 -4.14
N LEU A 252 19.36 27.09 -2.84
CA LEU A 252 18.77 25.88 -2.26
C LEU A 252 17.48 25.51 -2.98
N PRO A 253 17.27 24.21 -3.28
CA PRO A 253 16.11 23.77 -4.00
C PRO A 253 14.83 23.96 -3.21
N ILE A 254 13.74 24.17 -3.93
CA ILE A 254 12.40 24.28 -3.37
C ILE A 254 11.57 23.10 -3.89
N ASP A 255 10.92 22.37 -3.01
CA ASP A 255 10.02 21.27 -3.37
C ASP A 255 8.70 21.79 -3.99
N GLY A 256 7.89 20.86 -4.52
CA GLY A 256 6.58 21.20 -5.09
C GLY A 256 5.60 21.85 -4.10
N ARG A 257 5.89 21.83 -2.79
CA ARG A 257 5.10 22.43 -1.71
C ARG A 257 5.63 23.80 -1.28
N GLY A 258 6.61 24.35 -2.00
CA GLY A 258 7.24 25.61 -1.66
C GLY A 258 8.13 25.57 -0.42
N ARG A 259 8.61 24.39 0.00
CA ARG A 259 9.54 24.24 1.10
C ARG A 259 10.97 24.18 0.59
N VAL A 260 11.87 24.74 1.33
CA VAL A 260 13.31 24.74 1.02
C VAL A 260 13.91 23.41 1.46
N ILE A 261 14.60 22.74 0.55
CA ILE A 261 15.30 21.48 0.84
C ILE A 261 16.69 21.83 1.40
N LEU A 262 16.93 21.44 2.64
CA LEU A 262 18.20 21.68 3.34
C LEU A 262 19.21 20.56 3.16
N GLY A 263 18.72 19.34 2.87
CA GLY A 263 19.51 18.12 2.76
C GLY A 263 18.65 16.88 2.81
N GLY A 264 19.13 15.80 3.40
CA GLY A 264 18.37 14.55 3.54
C GLY A 264 18.92 13.62 4.61
N ARG A 265 18.10 12.61 4.95
CA ARG A 265 18.41 11.61 5.98
C ARG A 265 19.36 10.50 5.48
N GLY A 266 19.79 10.58 4.22
CA GLY A 266 20.66 9.60 3.59
C GLY A 266 19.93 8.44 2.93
N GLU A 267 20.63 7.34 2.72
CA GLU A 267 20.11 6.13 2.11
C GLU A 267 19.27 5.34 3.12
N LYS A 268 18.07 4.88 2.72
CA LYS A 268 17.22 3.99 3.52
C LYS A 268 17.63 2.53 3.26
N ALA A 269 18.66 2.07 3.98
CA ALA A 269 19.08 0.68 3.94
C ALA A 269 18.09 -0.23 4.66
N TRP A 270 17.85 -1.46 4.13
CA TRP A 270 16.99 -2.41 4.81
C TRP A 270 17.36 -3.86 4.53
N THR A 271 16.95 -4.73 5.44
CA THR A 271 17.03 -6.19 5.32
C THR A 271 15.68 -6.79 5.70
N SER A 272 15.19 -7.75 4.92
CA SER A 272 13.99 -8.52 5.19
C SER A 272 14.29 -10.01 5.09
N GLU A 273 13.86 -10.78 6.09
CA GLU A 273 13.99 -12.24 6.13
C GLU A 273 12.60 -12.85 6.35
N SER A 274 12.20 -13.77 5.48
CA SER A 274 10.89 -14.42 5.53
C SER A 274 11.05 -15.93 5.55
N TYR A 275 10.21 -16.59 6.33
CA TYR A 275 10.11 -18.05 6.41
C TYR A 275 8.66 -18.44 6.20
N HIS A 276 8.42 -19.45 5.36
CA HIS A 276 7.08 -20.00 5.21
C HIS A 276 7.10 -21.52 5.24
N ALA A 277 5.99 -22.09 5.70
CA ALA A 277 5.75 -23.52 5.69
C ALA A 277 4.28 -23.80 5.44
N LYS A 278 3.99 -24.87 4.69
CA LYS A 278 2.64 -25.35 4.41
C LYS A 278 2.60 -26.86 4.56
N LEU A 279 1.67 -27.35 5.34
CA LEU A 279 1.44 -28.77 5.58
C LEU A 279 -0.01 -29.10 5.30
N THR A 280 -0.26 -29.95 4.32
CA THR A 280 -1.61 -30.44 3.99
C THR A 280 -1.69 -31.96 4.17
N TYR A 281 -2.73 -32.40 4.86
CA TYR A 281 -3.11 -33.79 4.94
C TYR A 281 -4.40 -34.02 4.15
N HIS A 282 -4.35 -34.90 3.16
CA HIS A 282 -5.48 -35.31 2.36
C HIS A 282 -6.12 -36.56 2.99
N PHE A 283 -7.30 -36.40 3.57
CA PHE A 283 -8.09 -37.58 4.08
C PHE A 283 -8.49 -38.49 2.92
N ASN A 284 -8.89 -37.86 1.82
CA ASN A 284 -9.20 -38.45 0.52
C ASN A 284 -9.11 -37.33 -0.56
N ASP A 285 -9.53 -37.61 -1.79
CA ASP A 285 -9.46 -36.65 -2.92
C ASP A 285 -10.32 -35.38 -2.70
N ASP A 286 -11.35 -35.44 -1.87
CA ASP A 286 -12.27 -34.34 -1.62
C ASP A 286 -11.98 -33.57 -0.34
N LYS A 287 -11.28 -34.18 0.64
CA LYS A 287 -11.14 -33.63 1.99
C LYS A 287 -9.68 -33.41 2.37
N SER A 288 -9.38 -32.23 2.84
CA SER A 288 -8.04 -31.88 3.31
C SER A 288 -8.06 -31.03 4.57
N LEU A 289 -6.97 -31.10 5.32
CA LEU A 289 -6.64 -30.20 6.42
C LEU A 289 -5.27 -29.59 6.13
N THR A 290 -5.23 -28.27 6.03
CA THR A 290 -4.01 -27.52 5.76
C THR A 290 -3.66 -26.62 6.93
N TYR A 291 -2.39 -26.64 7.34
CA TYR A 291 -1.79 -25.63 8.19
C TYR A 291 -0.77 -24.85 7.37
N SER A 292 -0.81 -23.52 7.44
CA SER A 292 0.22 -22.67 6.85
C SER A 292 0.78 -21.68 7.87
N TYR A 293 2.06 -21.41 7.73
CA TYR A 293 2.81 -20.46 8.53
C TYR A 293 3.61 -19.53 7.63
N LEU A 294 3.57 -18.22 7.93
CA LEU A 294 4.43 -17.21 7.31
C LEU A 294 4.95 -16.30 8.40
N HIS A 295 6.26 -16.04 8.38
CA HIS A 295 6.92 -15.11 9.27
C HIS A 295 7.86 -14.21 8.48
N THR A 296 7.88 -12.91 8.81
CA THR A 296 8.82 -11.96 8.23
C THR A 296 9.38 -11.02 9.30
N ASP A 297 10.69 -10.84 9.30
CA ASP A 297 11.43 -9.82 10.06
C ASP A 297 12.03 -8.81 9.05
N HIS A 298 11.67 -7.53 9.18
CA HIS A 298 12.14 -6.44 8.33
C HIS A 298 12.73 -5.34 9.21
N LYS A 299 13.96 -4.94 8.91
CA LYS A 299 14.69 -3.88 9.61
C LYS A 299 15.19 -2.85 8.61
N TYR A 300 15.10 -1.57 8.98
CA TYR A 300 15.66 -0.49 8.18
C TYR A 300 16.34 0.57 9.04
N SER A 301 17.31 1.25 8.44
CA SER A 301 17.98 2.41 9.00
C SER A 301 18.26 3.43 7.88
N TYR A 302 18.40 4.69 8.27
CA TYR A 302 18.90 5.71 7.37
C TYR A 302 20.39 5.91 7.64
N GLU A 303 21.20 5.86 6.57
CA GLU A 303 22.66 5.95 6.64
C GLU A 303 23.14 7.20 5.90
N HIS A 304 24.26 7.77 6.34
CA HIS A 304 24.94 8.90 5.71
C HIS A 304 24.02 10.09 5.43
N PRO A 305 23.43 10.74 6.47
CA PRO A 305 22.67 11.96 6.31
C PRO A 305 23.54 13.03 5.62
N PHE A 306 22.93 13.90 4.81
CA PHE A 306 23.66 14.91 4.06
C PHE A 306 22.97 16.26 4.14
N THR A 307 23.76 17.33 3.98
CA THR A 307 23.28 18.70 3.88
C THR A 307 23.69 19.32 2.53
N LEU A 308 22.83 20.18 1.98
CA LEU A 308 23.12 21.00 0.79
C LEU A 308 23.77 22.33 1.17
N ILE A 309 23.82 22.66 2.47
CA ILE A 309 24.38 23.89 2.99
C ILE A 309 25.88 23.70 3.15
N LYS A 310 26.64 24.64 2.57
CA LYS A 310 28.10 24.62 2.59
C LYS A 310 28.64 25.93 3.15
N ASP A 311 29.77 25.87 3.84
CA ASP A 311 30.54 27.08 4.16
C ASP A 311 31.34 27.61 2.95
N ALA A 312 32.03 28.72 3.14
CA ALA A 312 32.87 29.33 2.11
C ALA A 312 34.02 28.43 1.59
N SER A 313 34.38 27.39 2.33
CA SER A 313 35.40 26.41 1.93
C SER A 313 34.79 25.19 1.19
N GLY A 314 33.46 25.14 1.10
CA GLY A 314 32.72 24.00 0.52
C GLY A 314 32.45 22.83 1.48
N LYS A 315 32.75 23.01 2.79
CA LYS A 315 32.50 22.00 3.81
C LYS A 315 31.00 21.91 4.14
N SER A 316 30.50 20.72 4.37
CA SER A 316 29.10 20.44 4.79
C SER A 316 28.79 21.04 6.16
N ILE A 317 27.66 21.72 6.30
CA ILE A 317 27.21 22.37 7.52
C ILE A 317 25.88 21.76 7.97
N PHE A 318 25.83 21.26 9.20
CA PHE A 318 24.65 20.64 9.83
C PHE A 318 24.01 21.49 10.94
N TYR A 319 24.56 22.67 11.24
CA TYR A 319 24.07 23.56 12.28
C TYR A 319 24.14 25.01 11.88
N GLY A 320 23.05 25.75 12.06
CA GLY A 320 23.00 27.17 11.77
C GLY A 320 21.64 27.65 11.29
N SER A 321 21.64 28.80 10.62
CA SER A 321 20.46 29.37 9.98
C SER A 321 20.75 29.73 8.54
N VAL A 322 19.90 29.31 7.63
CA VAL A 322 19.89 29.80 6.24
C VAL A 322 19.08 31.09 6.19
N VAL A 323 19.70 32.20 5.76
CA VAL A 323 19.08 33.53 5.77
C VAL A 323 18.84 34.01 4.35
N TYR A 324 17.67 34.61 4.11
CA TYR A 324 17.25 35.23 2.87
C TYR A 324 17.45 36.75 2.91
N PRO A 325 17.57 37.44 1.75
CA PRO A 325 17.76 38.90 1.70
C PRO A 325 16.64 39.70 2.39
N ASN A 326 15.45 39.11 2.57
CA ASN A 326 14.31 39.73 3.25
C ASN A 326 14.37 39.60 4.79
N GLY A 327 15.45 39.08 5.36
CA GLY A 327 15.67 38.91 6.81
C GLY A 327 14.92 37.71 7.40
N LYS A 328 14.25 36.85 6.57
CA LYS A 328 13.66 35.61 7.01
C LYS A 328 14.68 34.48 6.90
N GLY A 329 14.52 33.43 7.68
CA GLY A 329 15.46 32.31 7.67
C GLY A 329 14.84 30.97 8.06
N ILE A 330 15.69 29.96 8.07
CA ILE A 330 15.38 28.59 8.47
C ILE A 330 16.52 28.13 9.37
N ASP A 331 16.22 27.90 10.63
CA ASP A 331 17.17 27.31 11.58
C ASP A 331 17.20 25.79 11.39
N PHE A 332 18.39 25.21 11.48
CA PHE A 332 18.60 23.78 11.30
C PHE A 332 19.71 23.26 12.25
N ALA A 333 19.59 22.01 12.62
CA ALA A 333 20.52 21.33 13.51
C ALA A 333 20.76 19.87 13.05
N PRO A 334 21.80 19.20 13.52
CA PRO A 334 22.08 17.80 13.16
C PRO A 334 20.88 16.87 13.35
N GLY A 335 20.08 17.07 14.41
CA GLY A 335 18.86 16.30 14.70
C GLY A 335 17.83 16.29 13.58
N ASP A 336 17.74 17.34 12.76
CA ASP A 336 16.84 17.39 11.61
C ASP A 336 17.22 16.36 10.52
N PHE A 337 18.52 16.09 10.38
CA PHE A 337 19.07 15.19 9.37
C PHE A 337 19.19 13.75 9.85
N LEU A 338 19.09 13.47 11.16
CA LEU A 338 19.11 12.12 11.67
C LEU A 338 17.89 11.33 11.22
N GLY A 339 18.13 10.13 10.72
CA GLY A 339 17.08 9.25 10.22
C GLY A 339 16.44 8.39 11.29
N TYR A 340 15.44 7.63 10.92
CA TYR A 340 14.79 6.66 11.79
C TYR A 340 15.48 5.30 11.70
N VAL A 341 15.37 4.52 12.79
CA VAL A 341 15.69 3.10 12.79
C VAL A 341 14.41 2.33 13.03
N GLY A 342 13.99 1.53 12.05
CA GLY A 342 12.71 0.84 12.11
C GLY A 342 12.85 -0.66 12.16
N ALA A 343 11.84 -1.29 12.74
CA ALA A 343 11.68 -2.74 12.73
C ALA A 343 10.21 -3.11 12.54
N LYS A 344 9.98 -4.15 11.75
CA LYS A 344 8.69 -4.78 11.55
C LYS A 344 8.88 -6.29 11.69
N GLU A 345 8.06 -6.91 12.52
CA GLU A 345 8.09 -8.35 12.75
C GLU A 345 6.66 -8.85 12.84
N TRP A 346 6.29 -9.75 11.96
CA TRP A 346 4.98 -10.36 11.99
C TRP A 346 5.06 -11.86 11.74
N GLY A 347 4.05 -12.58 12.28
CA GLY A 347 3.82 -13.98 12.02
C GLY A 347 2.35 -14.22 11.71
N MET A 348 2.08 -15.13 10.80
CA MET A 348 0.73 -15.53 10.41
C MET A 348 0.58 -17.05 10.48
N HIS A 349 -0.50 -17.50 11.08
CA HIS A 349 -0.87 -18.91 11.18
C HIS A 349 -2.27 -19.10 10.60
N ASN A 350 -2.44 -20.09 9.73
CA ASN A 350 -3.74 -20.45 9.18
C ASN A 350 -4.00 -21.95 9.32
N ILE A 351 -5.24 -22.29 9.55
CA ILE A 351 -5.76 -23.66 9.49
C ILE A 351 -6.98 -23.65 8.56
N PHE A 352 -6.98 -24.55 7.57
CA PHE A 352 -8.08 -24.75 6.64
C PHE A 352 -8.57 -26.18 6.72
N TYR A 353 -9.86 -26.34 6.75
CA TYR A 353 -10.50 -27.63 6.46
C TYR A 353 -11.39 -27.45 5.23
N ASP A 354 -11.13 -28.23 4.21
CA ASP A 354 -11.86 -28.22 2.96
C ASP A 354 -12.54 -29.57 2.73
N ASP A 355 -13.84 -29.56 2.46
CA ASP A 355 -14.61 -30.68 1.97
C ASP A 355 -15.24 -30.28 0.63
N ASN A 356 -14.50 -30.51 -0.44
CA ASN A 356 -14.86 -30.08 -1.79
C ASN A 356 -16.12 -30.76 -2.30
N LYS A 357 -16.34 -32.05 -1.93
CA LYS A 357 -17.55 -32.80 -2.29
C LYS A 357 -18.81 -32.18 -1.70
N ASN A 358 -18.75 -31.77 -0.44
CA ASN A 358 -19.88 -31.15 0.26
C ASN A 358 -19.83 -29.60 0.14
N ARG A 359 -18.80 -29.03 -0.51
CA ARG A 359 -18.55 -27.59 -0.62
C ARG A 359 -18.64 -26.89 0.73
N PHE A 360 -17.94 -27.45 1.71
CA PHE A 360 -17.89 -26.96 3.08
C PHE A 360 -16.45 -26.57 3.40
N HIS A 361 -16.26 -25.33 3.87
CA HIS A 361 -14.95 -24.75 4.12
C HIS A 361 -14.91 -24.11 5.51
N VAL A 362 -13.84 -24.35 6.23
CA VAL A 362 -13.54 -23.69 7.51
C VAL A 362 -12.15 -23.11 7.45
N HIS A 363 -12.03 -21.85 7.82
CA HIS A 363 -10.77 -21.16 7.99
C HIS A 363 -10.67 -20.60 9.41
N ALA A 364 -9.51 -20.77 10.03
CA ALA A 364 -9.14 -20.09 11.27
C ALA A 364 -7.73 -19.53 11.13
N GLY A 365 -7.57 -18.25 11.36
CA GLY A 365 -6.32 -17.54 11.17
C GLY A 365 -5.94 -16.65 12.34
N TYR A 366 -4.64 -16.45 12.51
CA TYR A 366 -4.05 -15.57 13.50
C TYR A 366 -2.84 -14.85 12.93
N THR A 367 -2.89 -13.52 12.96
CA THR A 367 -1.76 -12.66 12.60
C THR A 367 -1.27 -11.93 13.85
N ASP A 368 0.04 -11.99 14.13
CA ASP A 368 0.72 -11.33 15.24
C ASP A 368 1.80 -10.39 14.69
N ILE A 369 1.51 -9.09 14.71
CA ILE A 369 2.48 -8.04 14.39
C ILE A 369 3.15 -7.64 15.70
N LYS A 370 4.33 -8.18 15.98
CA LYS A 370 5.07 -7.95 17.21
C LYS A 370 5.79 -6.61 17.22
N LYS A 371 6.25 -6.16 16.04
CA LYS A 371 6.89 -4.86 15.83
C LYS A 371 6.31 -4.23 14.59
N ASP A 372 5.99 -2.96 14.64
CA ASP A 372 5.63 -2.10 13.51
C ASP A 372 5.89 -0.67 13.93
N GLY A 373 7.02 -0.11 13.55
CA GLY A 373 7.38 1.25 13.91
C GLY A 373 8.87 1.51 13.88
N TYR A 374 9.28 2.52 14.62
CA TYR A 374 10.65 3.02 14.58
C TYR A 374 11.07 3.69 15.89
N SER A 375 12.38 3.96 16.00
CA SER A 375 12.97 4.91 16.93
C SER A 375 13.51 6.14 16.19
N SER A 376 13.52 7.27 16.89
CA SER A 376 14.06 8.55 16.41
C SER A 376 14.92 9.18 17.49
N ALA A 377 15.87 10.02 17.09
CA ALA A 377 16.63 10.88 17.98
C ALA A 377 15.71 11.83 18.76
N ASP A 378 15.95 12.03 20.05
CA ASP A 378 15.21 12.94 20.95
C ASP A 378 16.10 13.55 22.05
N GLY A 379 17.43 13.36 21.99
CA GLY A 379 18.37 13.94 22.92
C GLY A 379 18.64 15.42 22.65
N ASP A 380 18.78 16.23 23.71
CA ASP A 380 19.07 17.67 23.57
C ASP A 380 20.40 17.92 22.86
N ASP A 381 21.36 17.00 22.96
CA ASP A 381 22.66 17.07 22.30
C ASP A 381 22.58 16.89 20.78
N ALA A 382 21.54 16.25 20.25
CA ALA A 382 21.28 16.15 18.79
C ALA A 382 21.05 17.53 18.13
N TRP A 383 20.75 18.55 18.91
CA TRP A 383 20.46 19.92 18.46
C TRP A 383 21.64 20.87 18.66
N LEU A 384 22.79 20.36 19.13
CA LEU A 384 24.02 21.12 19.29
C LEU A 384 24.87 21.06 18.01
N PRO A 385 25.80 22.02 17.81
CA PRO A 385 26.72 21.99 16.69
C PRO A 385 27.52 20.68 16.59
N MET A 386 27.51 20.04 15.42
CA MET A 386 28.27 18.85 15.10
C MET A 386 28.93 18.97 13.71
N THR A 387 30.06 18.35 13.55
CA THR A 387 30.68 18.08 12.25
C THR A 387 29.89 17.02 11.49
N GLU A 388 30.21 16.82 10.20
CA GLU A 388 29.62 15.75 9.40
C GLU A 388 29.90 14.37 9.99
N GLU A 389 31.14 14.10 10.42
CA GLU A 389 31.55 12.83 11.03
C GLU A 389 30.82 12.57 12.36
N GLU A 390 30.73 13.59 13.21
CA GLU A 390 29.99 13.50 14.48
C GLU A 390 28.50 13.26 14.25
N THR A 391 27.90 13.91 13.24
CA THR A 391 26.50 13.69 12.86
C THR A 391 26.27 12.25 12.41
N TYR A 392 27.17 11.68 11.61
CA TYR A 392 27.07 10.27 11.17
C TYR A 392 27.21 9.27 12.33
N ALA A 393 28.14 9.57 13.23
CA ALA A 393 28.42 8.71 14.39
C ALA A 393 27.39 8.84 15.52
N TRP A 394 26.58 9.91 15.50
CA TRP A 394 25.70 10.21 16.63
C TRP A 394 24.70 9.08 16.91
N ASN A 395 24.64 8.65 18.17
CA ASN A 395 23.75 7.61 18.67
C ASN A 395 23.39 7.88 20.15
N GLY A 396 22.98 9.12 20.43
CA GLY A 396 22.53 9.54 21.76
C GLY A 396 21.08 9.13 22.05
N GLU A 397 20.46 9.83 22.98
CA GLU A 397 19.13 9.53 23.47
C GLU A 397 18.06 9.59 22.37
N GLY A 398 17.00 8.79 22.54
CA GLY A 398 15.91 8.76 21.60
C GLY A 398 14.61 8.21 22.17
N VAL A 399 13.62 8.13 21.31
CA VAL A 399 12.30 7.57 21.62
C VAL A 399 11.95 6.42 20.69
N GLN A 400 11.31 5.39 21.22
CA GLN A 400 10.80 4.24 20.47
C GLN A 400 9.28 4.26 20.44
N SER A 401 8.72 4.12 19.23
CA SER A 401 7.27 4.02 18.99
C SER A 401 6.97 2.81 18.12
N PHE A 402 6.62 1.69 18.74
CA PHE A 402 6.09 0.50 18.05
C PHE A 402 4.61 0.34 18.35
N TYR A 403 3.88 -0.22 17.38
CA TYR A 403 2.43 -0.45 17.41
C TYR A 403 2.13 -1.95 17.22
N PRO A 404 2.51 -2.83 18.17
CA PRO A 404 2.18 -4.24 18.06
C PRO A 404 0.68 -4.43 18.00
N SER A 405 0.25 -5.31 17.10
CA SER A 405 -1.17 -5.58 16.89
C SER A 405 -1.42 -7.04 16.53
N LYS A 406 -2.65 -7.51 16.78
CA LYS A 406 -3.05 -8.90 16.55
C LYS A 406 -4.39 -8.91 15.83
N THR A 407 -4.53 -9.84 14.88
CA THR A 407 -5.79 -10.11 14.19
C THR A 407 -6.12 -11.59 14.29
N LYS A 408 -7.31 -11.90 14.79
CA LYS A 408 -7.90 -13.25 14.75
C LYS A 408 -9.01 -13.22 13.71
N ASP A 409 -9.06 -14.25 12.87
CA ASP A 409 -10.10 -14.41 11.86
C ASP A 409 -10.64 -15.84 11.88
N PHE A 410 -11.94 -15.97 11.70
CA PHE A 410 -12.61 -17.26 11.54
C PHE A 410 -13.70 -17.09 10.51
N ASP A 411 -13.77 -17.99 9.53
CA ASP A 411 -14.82 -18.06 8.52
C ASP A 411 -15.23 -19.52 8.33
N LEU A 412 -16.52 -19.76 8.36
CA LEU A 412 -17.11 -21.04 8.04
C LEU A 412 -18.17 -20.81 6.99
N ASN A 413 -18.11 -21.56 5.89
CA ASN A 413 -19.11 -21.43 4.84
C ASN A 413 -19.45 -22.77 4.19
N LYS A 414 -20.64 -22.81 3.63
CA LYS A 414 -21.14 -23.93 2.84
C LYS A 414 -21.89 -23.44 1.63
N THR A 415 -21.70 -24.14 0.52
CA THR A 415 -22.44 -23.94 -0.72
C THR A 415 -23.41 -25.08 -0.96
N TRP A 416 -24.63 -24.76 -1.39
CA TRP A 416 -25.68 -25.71 -1.79
C TRP A 416 -26.07 -25.42 -3.23
N GLU A 417 -26.26 -26.49 -4.02
CA GLU A 417 -26.83 -26.40 -5.37
C GLU A 417 -28.24 -26.93 -5.35
N LEU A 418 -29.20 -26.08 -5.69
CA LEU A 418 -30.64 -26.33 -5.65
C LEU A 418 -31.28 -25.97 -7.00
N GLY A 419 -31.14 -26.84 -7.98
CA GLY A 419 -31.63 -26.60 -9.36
C GLY A 419 -30.90 -25.45 -10.02
N SER A 420 -31.62 -24.33 -10.29
CA SER A 420 -31.05 -23.12 -10.88
C SER A 420 -30.41 -22.15 -9.85
N HIS A 421 -30.40 -22.53 -8.58
CA HIS A 421 -29.84 -21.72 -7.49
C HIS A 421 -28.55 -22.32 -6.93
N THR A 422 -27.54 -21.49 -6.77
CA THR A 422 -26.33 -21.80 -6.01
C THR A 422 -26.30 -20.88 -4.79
N LEU A 423 -26.59 -21.47 -3.62
CA LEU A 423 -26.67 -20.75 -2.35
C LEU A 423 -25.35 -20.88 -1.61
N ILE A 424 -24.86 -19.80 -1.03
CA ILE A 424 -23.75 -19.82 -0.08
C ILE A 424 -24.19 -19.18 1.22
N GLY A 425 -23.91 -19.80 2.35
CA GLY A 425 -24.15 -19.26 3.68
C GLY A 425 -22.95 -19.46 4.58
N GLY A 426 -22.69 -18.52 5.46
CA GLY A 426 -21.55 -18.60 6.35
C GLY A 426 -21.66 -17.76 7.61
N LEU A 427 -20.74 -18.08 8.54
CA LEU A 427 -20.51 -17.36 9.77
C LEU A 427 -19.06 -16.89 9.80
N ALA A 428 -18.82 -15.67 10.27
CA ALA A 428 -17.48 -15.12 10.38
C ALA A 428 -17.29 -14.40 11.71
N TYR A 429 -16.05 -14.45 12.22
CA TYR A 429 -15.62 -13.70 13.38
C TYR A 429 -14.26 -13.08 13.10
N ARG A 430 -14.10 -11.80 13.38
CA ARG A 430 -12.83 -11.07 13.27
C ARG A 430 -12.61 -10.23 14.51
N ALA A 431 -11.40 -10.26 15.07
CA ALA A 431 -11.03 -9.43 16.21
C ALA A 431 -9.63 -8.86 16.03
N ASN A 432 -9.50 -7.56 16.28
CA ASN A 432 -8.23 -6.85 16.26
C ASN A 432 -7.90 -6.32 17.65
N SER A 433 -6.63 -6.21 17.96
CA SER A 433 -6.13 -5.54 19.16
C SER A 433 -4.79 -4.90 18.90
N PHE A 434 -4.50 -3.81 19.61
CA PHE A 434 -3.15 -3.26 19.71
C PHE A 434 -2.79 -3.02 21.16
N ASP A 435 -1.48 -3.04 21.46
CA ASP A 435 -0.93 -2.79 22.80
C ASP A 435 0.42 -2.09 22.62
N GLN A 436 0.41 -0.76 22.67
CA GLN A 436 1.57 0.08 22.48
C GLN A 436 2.18 0.45 23.82
N THR A 437 3.50 0.31 23.93
CA THR A 437 4.30 0.95 24.99
C THR A 437 5.41 1.77 24.33
N ARG A 438 5.50 3.05 24.68
CA ARG A 438 6.54 3.95 24.21
C ARG A 438 7.66 4.06 25.24
N TYR A 439 8.91 4.06 24.75
CA TYR A 439 10.10 4.05 25.59
C TYR A 439 11.04 5.19 25.24
N ASN A 440 11.68 5.76 26.28
CA ASN A 440 12.91 6.50 26.11
C ASN A 440 14.07 5.50 25.95
N LEU A 441 15.00 5.82 25.07
CA LEU A 441 16.18 5.01 24.73
C LEU A 441 17.45 5.79 25.12
N ALA A 442 18.47 5.08 25.63
CA ALA A 442 19.80 5.63 25.80
C ALA A 442 20.53 5.84 24.47
N HIS A 443 20.22 4.97 23.49
CA HIS A 443 20.79 4.98 22.15
C HIS A 443 19.68 4.75 21.13
N TYR A 444 19.33 5.77 20.33
CA TYR A 444 18.19 5.67 19.42
C TYR A 444 18.37 4.62 18.32
N LYS A 445 19.61 4.27 17.97
CA LYS A 445 19.91 3.19 16.99
C LYS A 445 19.82 1.80 17.60
N ASP A 446 19.68 1.68 18.93
CA ASP A 446 19.53 0.41 19.63
C ASP A 446 18.18 0.30 20.34
N HIS A 447 17.25 -0.47 19.77
CA HIS A 447 15.93 -0.73 20.37
C HIS A 447 15.97 -1.48 21.71
N GLY A 448 17.13 -2.07 22.07
CA GLY A 448 17.36 -2.73 23.36
C GLY A 448 17.74 -1.78 24.48
N SER A 449 18.20 -0.56 24.17
CA SER A 449 18.72 0.43 25.11
C SER A 449 17.63 1.20 25.89
N LYS A 450 16.52 0.52 26.25
CA LYS A 450 15.37 1.10 26.94
C LYS A 450 15.73 1.60 28.32
N ILE A 451 15.44 2.88 28.62
CA ILE A 451 15.61 3.49 29.92
C ILE A 451 14.32 3.30 30.72
N ASN A 452 13.22 3.82 30.25
CA ASN A 452 11.91 3.78 30.90
C ASN A 452 10.77 3.86 29.90
N ALA A 453 9.64 3.28 30.25
CA ALA A 453 8.39 3.53 29.54
C ALA A 453 7.80 4.88 29.98
N TYR A 454 7.20 5.63 29.05
CA TYR A 454 6.58 6.91 29.37
C TYR A 454 5.10 7.00 28.98
N GLU A 455 4.64 6.18 28.03
CA GLU A 455 3.23 6.07 27.63
C GLU A 455 2.85 4.63 27.30
N LYS A 456 1.59 4.27 27.59
CA LYS A 456 0.97 3.01 27.18
C LYS A 456 -0.42 3.27 26.62
N HIS A 457 -0.75 2.63 25.50
CA HIS A 457 -2.05 2.73 24.87
C HIS A 457 -2.47 1.36 24.36
N ARG A 458 -3.73 1.00 24.55
CA ARG A 458 -4.29 -0.26 24.03
C ARG A 458 -5.75 -0.08 23.64
N GLY A 459 -6.23 -0.97 22.77
CA GLY A 459 -7.64 -1.02 22.38
C GLY A 459 -7.93 -2.23 21.54
N LYS A 460 -9.20 -2.54 21.38
CA LYS A 460 -9.70 -3.74 20.69
C LYS A 460 -10.95 -3.43 19.89
N ASP A 461 -11.13 -4.19 18.82
CA ASP A 461 -12.42 -4.33 18.16
C ASP A 461 -12.71 -5.77 17.81
N GLU A 462 -14.00 -6.10 17.61
CA GLU A 462 -14.43 -7.40 17.11
C GLU A 462 -15.70 -7.28 16.28
N SER A 463 -15.87 -8.18 15.33
CA SER A 463 -17.08 -8.34 14.52
C SER A 463 -17.52 -9.80 14.50
N LEU A 464 -18.77 -10.04 14.86
CA LEU A 464 -19.46 -11.33 14.69
C LEU A 464 -20.48 -11.17 13.57
N SER A 465 -20.48 -12.12 12.63
CA SER A 465 -21.20 -11.92 11.36
C SER A 465 -21.85 -13.19 10.85
N ALA A 466 -22.96 -13.00 10.14
CA ALA A 466 -23.61 -14.04 9.34
C ALA A 466 -23.88 -13.48 7.94
N TYR A 467 -23.68 -14.30 6.93
CA TYR A 467 -23.91 -13.91 5.54
C TYR A 467 -24.57 -15.02 4.73
N PHE A 468 -25.28 -14.58 3.69
CA PHE A 468 -25.94 -15.44 2.73
C PHE A 468 -25.93 -14.79 1.36
N GLN A 469 -25.72 -15.59 0.30
CA GLN A 469 -25.80 -15.17 -1.09
C GLN A 469 -26.48 -16.26 -1.91
N ASP A 470 -27.35 -15.87 -2.82
CA ASP A 470 -27.95 -16.69 -3.87
C ASP A 470 -27.45 -16.24 -5.24
N LYS A 471 -26.94 -17.17 -6.01
CA LYS A 471 -26.78 -17.04 -7.46
C LYS A 471 -27.92 -17.79 -8.12
N TRP A 472 -28.89 -17.08 -8.67
CA TRP A 472 -29.97 -17.63 -9.42
C TRP A 472 -29.71 -17.56 -10.93
N GLN A 473 -29.51 -18.72 -11.55
CA GLN A 473 -29.41 -18.83 -13.02
C GLN A 473 -30.83 -18.83 -13.61
N ALA A 474 -31.40 -17.62 -13.84
CA ALA A 474 -32.79 -17.46 -14.28
C ALA A 474 -33.01 -17.95 -15.72
N SER A 475 -31.96 -17.97 -16.56
CA SER A 475 -31.92 -18.60 -17.87
C SER A 475 -30.46 -18.90 -18.26
N GLU A 476 -30.23 -19.56 -19.38
CA GLU A 476 -28.86 -19.82 -19.91
C GLU A 476 -28.03 -18.54 -20.08
N LYS A 477 -28.69 -17.39 -20.26
CA LYS A 477 -28.04 -16.10 -20.54
C LYS A 477 -28.14 -15.09 -19.41
N PHE A 478 -28.96 -15.34 -18.39
CA PHE A 478 -29.23 -14.35 -17.34
C PHE A 478 -29.08 -14.94 -15.97
N ALA A 479 -28.22 -14.34 -15.17
CA ALA A 479 -28.04 -14.68 -13.76
C ALA A 479 -28.23 -13.46 -12.85
N VAL A 480 -28.74 -13.73 -11.65
CA VAL A 480 -28.95 -12.75 -10.58
C VAL A 480 -28.17 -13.22 -9.34
N TYR A 481 -27.38 -12.31 -8.75
CA TYR A 481 -26.68 -12.54 -7.50
C TYR A 481 -27.27 -11.62 -6.44
N ALA A 482 -27.85 -12.20 -5.39
CA ALA A 482 -28.41 -11.46 -4.27
C ALA A 482 -27.73 -11.88 -2.98
N GLY A 483 -27.07 -10.96 -2.30
CA GLY A 483 -26.33 -11.21 -1.07
C GLY A 483 -26.76 -10.30 0.06
N LEU A 484 -26.69 -10.80 1.29
CA LEU A 484 -26.93 -10.05 2.49
C LEU A 484 -25.99 -10.52 3.60
N ARG A 485 -25.38 -9.58 4.29
CA ARG A 485 -24.57 -9.84 5.47
C ARG A 485 -25.01 -8.95 6.63
N PHE A 486 -24.99 -9.51 7.81
CA PHE A 486 -25.15 -8.81 9.08
C PHE A 486 -23.84 -8.91 9.85
N ASP A 487 -23.35 -7.78 10.36
CA ASP A 487 -22.19 -7.67 11.23
C ASP A 487 -22.58 -6.94 12.53
N ARG A 488 -22.27 -7.57 13.66
CA ARG A 488 -22.27 -6.91 14.97
C ARG A 488 -20.84 -6.53 15.31
N TYR A 489 -20.52 -5.25 15.17
CA TYR A 489 -19.20 -4.69 15.44
C TYR A 489 -19.17 -4.07 16.83
N LYS A 490 -18.13 -4.39 17.62
CA LYS A 490 -17.86 -3.88 18.95
C LYS A 490 -16.44 -3.33 19.03
N LYS A 491 -16.27 -2.12 19.59
CA LYS A 491 -15.00 -1.54 20.00
C LYS A 491 -14.96 -1.41 21.52
N TYR A 492 -13.84 -1.79 22.16
CA TYR A 492 -13.74 -1.89 23.62
C TYR A 492 -12.30 -1.93 24.12
N GLY A 493 -12.14 -1.78 25.44
CA GLY A 493 -10.86 -1.91 26.15
C GLY A 493 -9.87 -0.83 25.78
N GLY A 494 -10.35 0.36 25.37
CA GLY A 494 -9.52 1.54 25.18
C GLY A 494 -8.91 1.97 26.51
N HIS A 495 -7.57 2.15 26.55
CA HIS A 495 -6.83 2.48 27.77
C HIS A 495 -5.62 3.32 27.42
N HIS A 496 -5.42 4.40 28.17
CA HIS A 496 -4.33 5.35 28.01
C HIS A 496 -3.67 5.59 29.36
N GLU A 497 -2.38 5.31 29.48
CA GLU A 497 -1.57 5.53 30.68
C GLU A 497 -0.38 6.43 30.34
N PHE A 498 -0.29 7.59 30.99
CA PHE A 498 0.83 8.54 30.89
C PHE A 498 1.69 8.44 32.13
N LEU A 499 2.72 7.61 32.05
CA LEU A 499 3.58 7.26 33.20
C LEU A 499 4.32 8.46 33.80
N THR A 500 4.63 9.47 32.97
CA THR A 500 5.29 10.71 33.42
C THR A 500 4.43 11.58 34.34
N THR A 501 3.11 11.50 34.21
CA THR A 501 2.15 12.30 35.01
C THR A 501 1.25 11.46 35.89
N GLY A 502 1.31 10.13 35.76
CA GLY A 502 0.39 9.21 36.45
C GLY A 502 -1.07 9.30 35.98
N TYR A 503 -1.34 9.99 34.86
CA TYR A 503 -2.70 10.10 34.35
C TYR A 503 -3.11 8.84 33.61
N VAL A 504 -4.27 8.30 33.99
CA VAL A 504 -4.88 7.11 33.37
C VAL A 504 -6.29 7.45 32.90
N LYS A 505 -6.66 6.98 31.73
CA LYS A 505 -8.00 7.10 31.15
C LYS A 505 -8.41 5.79 30.48
N ASP A 506 -9.59 5.31 30.80
CA ASP A 506 -10.27 4.26 30.04
C ASP A 506 -11.36 4.88 29.15
N ASP A 507 -11.54 4.35 27.94
CA ASP A 507 -12.55 4.78 26.99
C ASP A 507 -13.77 3.86 27.06
N GLU A 508 -14.96 4.41 26.77
CA GLU A 508 -16.22 3.67 26.74
C GLU A 508 -16.27 2.68 25.58
N GLU A 509 -17.07 1.63 25.75
CA GLU A 509 -17.34 0.64 24.71
C GLU A 509 -18.39 1.18 23.72
N GLY A 510 -18.26 0.79 22.45
CA GLY A 510 -19.23 1.09 21.41
C GLY A 510 -19.67 -0.14 20.64
N ILE A 511 -20.96 -0.24 20.33
CA ILE A 511 -21.53 -1.32 19.52
C ILE A 511 -22.27 -0.72 18.32
N TYR A 512 -22.02 -1.31 17.15
CA TYR A 512 -22.68 -0.93 15.91
C TYR A 512 -23.14 -2.19 15.17
N ASN A 513 -24.33 -2.15 14.58
CA ASN A 513 -24.89 -3.22 13.77
C ASN A 513 -24.93 -2.76 12.30
N ALA A 514 -24.28 -3.48 11.42
CA ALA A 514 -24.23 -3.16 10.00
C ALA A 514 -24.93 -4.23 9.16
N TRP A 515 -25.64 -3.76 8.13
CA TRP A 515 -26.22 -4.61 7.09
C TRP A 515 -25.56 -4.28 5.76
N SER A 516 -25.10 -5.27 5.04
CA SER A 516 -24.43 -5.12 3.75
C SER A 516 -25.15 -5.92 2.65
N PRO A 517 -26.25 -5.37 2.07
CA PRO A 517 -26.89 -5.95 0.90
C PRO A 517 -26.05 -5.76 -0.36
N LYS A 518 -26.14 -6.74 -1.29
CA LYS A 518 -25.59 -6.69 -2.63
C LYS A 518 -26.56 -7.30 -3.63
N LEU A 519 -26.70 -6.66 -4.79
CA LEU A 519 -27.44 -7.17 -5.94
C LEU A 519 -26.60 -7.00 -7.19
N SER A 520 -26.38 -8.08 -7.93
CA SER A 520 -25.72 -8.02 -9.22
C SER A 520 -26.51 -8.79 -10.27
N LEU A 521 -26.53 -8.25 -11.47
CA LEU A 521 -27.19 -8.81 -12.65
C LEU A 521 -26.12 -9.12 -13.69
N GLU A 522 -26.19 -10.26 -14.31
CA GLU A 522 -25.31 -10.70 -15.39
C GLU A 522 -26.15 -11.10 -16.59
N TYR A 523 -25.78 -10.61 -17.76
CA TYR A 523 -26.43 -10.98 -19.01
C TYR A 523 -25.39 -11.32 -20.09
N LEU A 524 -25.48 -12.54 -20.63
CA LEU A 524 -24.62 -13.04 -21.68
C LEU A 524 -25.19 -12.66 -23.07
N VAL A 525 -24.54 -11.74 -23.75
CA VAL A 525 -24.88 -11.30 -25.11
C VAL A 525 -24.11 -12.15 -26.12
N GLY A 526 -24.78 -13.16 -26.72
CA GLY A 526 -24.09 -14.17 -27.53
C GLY A 526 -23.23 -15.10 -26.65
N ASN A 527 -22.08 -15.53 -27.16
CA ASN A 527 -21.21 -16.49 -26.49
C ASN A 527 -19.90 -15.84 -25.95
N ASP A 528 -19.66 -14.58 -26.24
CA ASP A 528 -18.37 -13.92 -26.05
C ASP A 528 -18.45 -12.57 -25.34
N THR A 529 -19.65 -12.15 -24.95
CA THR A 529 -19.86 -10.82 -24.36
C THR A 529 -20.75 -10.93 -23.12
N THR A 530 -20.26 -10.49 -21.97
CA THR A 530 -21.01 -10.39 -20.72
C THR A 530 -21.23 -8.92 -20.39
N VAL A 531 -22.47 -8.54 -20.12
CA VAL A 531 -22.84 -7.23 -19.56
C VAL A 531 -23.31 -7.47 -18.12
N TYR A 532 -22.86 -6.65 -17.19
CA TYR A 532 -23.30 -6.75 -15.81
C TYR A 532 -23.61 -5.38 -15.19
N ALA A 533 -24.48 -5.41 -14.20
CA ALA A 533 -24.76 -4.26 -13.32
C ALA A 533 -24.69 -4.75 -11.88
N SER A 534 -24.11 -3.95 -10.99
CA SER A 534 -23.96 -4.28 -9.57
C SER A 534 -24.28 -3.08 -8.68
N TYR A 535 -25.00 -3.35 -7.61
CA TYR A 535 -25.17 -2.46 -6.46
C TYR A 535 -24.71 -3.17 -5.21
N GLY A 536 -23.97 -2.47 -4.34
CA GLY A 536 -23.59 -2.98 -3.03
C GLY A 536 -23.47 -1.88 -2.01
N HIS A 537 -23.99 -2.14 -0.81
CA HIS A 537 -23.79 -1.32 0.37
C HIS A 537 -22.67 -1.94 1.22
N SER A 538 -21.73 -1.11 1.63
CA SER A 538 -20.57 -1.51 2.43
C SER A 538 -20.41 -0.60 3.64
N PHE A 539 -19.77 -1.10 4.69
CA PHE A 539 -19.35 -0.28 5.82
C PHE A 539 -17.85 -0.43 6.07
N THR A 540 -17.20 0.65 6.51
CA THR A 540 -15.81 0.63 6.97
C THR A 540 -15.78 0.98 8.45
N PRO A 541 -15.49 0.04 9.38
CA PRO A 541 -15.33 0.36 10.77
C PRO A 541 -14.12 1.29 10.98
N PRO A 542 -14.17 2.21 11.95
CA PRO A 542 -13.02 3.03 12.29
C PRO A 542 -11.84 2.14 12.69
N ILE A 543 -10.64 2.49 12.25
CA ILE A 543 -9.42 1.80 12.66
C ILE A 543 -9.08 2.15 14.11
N LEU A 544 -8.40 1.24 14.83
CA LEU A 544 -8.05 1.46 16.25
C LEU A 544 -7.21 2.73 16.45
N TYR A 545 -6.39 3.09 15.46
CA TYR A 545 -5.66 4.35 15.40
C TYR A 545 -6.57 5.59 15.45
N GLN A 546 -7.69 5.59 14.72
CA GLN A 546 -8.65 6.71 14.72
C GLN A 546 -9.41 6.81 16.03
N VAL A 547 -9.75 5.65 16.61
CA VAL A 547 -10.52 5.56 17.86
C VAL A 547 -9.66 5.91 19.08
N TYR A 548 -8.44 5.35 19.18
CA TYR A 548 -7.66 5.32 20.43
C TYR A 548 -6.32 6.06 20.36
N ARG A 549 -6.06 6.82 19.29
CA ARG A 549 -4.82 7.60 19.23
C ARG A 549 -4.80 8.67 20.32
N SER A 550 -3.77 8.64 21.16
CA SER A 550 -3.45 9.71 22.10
C SER A 550 -1.95 9.95 22.06
N GLU A 551 -1.49 11.16 21.80
CA GLU A 551 -0.07 11.40 21.54
C GLU A 551 0.61 12.27 22.58
N ARG A 552 -0.12 12.91 23.52
CA ARG A 552 0.53 13.81 24.47
C ARG A 552 -0.07 13.74 25.86
N SER A 553 0.86 13.61 26.82
CA SER A 553 0.55 13.70 28.25
C SER A 553 0.00 15.08 28.63
N PRO A 554 -0.98 15.16 29.54
CA PRO A 554 -1.36 16.40 30.17
C PRO A 554 -0.18 17.07 30.88
N ILE A 555 -0.04 18.41 30.73
CA ILE A 555 1.02 19.17 31.39
C ILE A 555 0.60 19.76 32.74
N LYS A 556 -0.70 19.72 33.05
CA LYS A 556 -1.24 20.17 34.33
C LYS A 556 -2.42 19.32 34.75
N ILE A 557 -2.33 18.71 35.90
CA ILE A 557 -3.37 17.89 36.53
C ILE A 557 -3.73 18.53 37.87
N VAL A 558 -5.03 18.71 38.11
CA VAL A 558 -5.57 19.24 39.39
C VAL A 558 -6.60 18.24 39.90
N ASN A 559 -6.37 17.70 41.12
CA ASN A 559 -7.22 16.67 41.73
C ASN A 559 -7.46 15.46 40.82
N GLY A 560 -6.41 14.98 40.11
CA GLY A 560 -6.51 13.86 39.16
C GLY A 560 -7.14 14.19 37.80
N VAL A 561 -7.56 15.43 37.59
CA VAL A 561 -8.21 15.86 36.35
C VAL A 561 -7.26 16.73 35.51
N PRO A 562 -7.02 16.41 34.22
CA PRO A 562 -6.23 17.25 33.32
C PRO A 562 -6.89 18.61 33.15
N THR A 563 -6.12 19.69 33.29
CA THR A 563 -6.59 21.07 33.09
C THR A 563 -5.85 21.81 31.99
N ALA A 564 -4.66 21.37 31.62
CA ALA A 564 -3.92 21.93 30.48
C ALA A 564 -3.00 20.92 29.82
N SER A 565 -2.80 21.09 28.50
CA SER A 565 -1.83 20.38 27.68
C SER A 565 -1.22 21.31 26.63
N THR A 566 -0.09 20.96 26.02
CA THR A 566 0.52 21.75 24.94
C THR A 566 -0.30 21.62 23.66
N ARG A 567 -0.36 20.42 23.09
CA ARG A 567 -1.17 20.02 21.92
C ARG A 567 -1.80 18.69 22.25
N GLY A 568 -3.01 18.42 21.78
CA GLY A 568 -3.64 17.12 21.97
C GLY A 568 -3.92 16.44 20.64
N SER A 569 -3.58 15.15 20.54
CA SER A 569 -4.26 14.24 19.63
C SER A 569 -5.22 13.43 20.49
N LEU A 570 -6.52 13.58 20.28
CA LEU A 570 -7.52 13.06 21.20
C LEU A 570 -8.14 11.78 20.64
N PRO A 571 -8.31 10.73 21.45
CA PRO A 571 -9.10 9.57 21.08
C PRO A 571 -10.56 9.96 20.87
N ASN A 572 -11.26 9.21 20.01
CA ASN A 572 -12.68 9.36 19.81
C ASN A 572 -13.38 7.99 19.79
N PRO A 573 -13.79 7.47 20.96
CA PRO A 573 -14.52 6.21 21.04
C PRO A 573 -15.93 6.27 20.44
N ASP A 574 -16.47 7.49 20.16
CA ASP A 574 -17.82 7.69 19.61
C ASP A 574 -17.87 7.58 18.07
N LEU A 575 -16.73 7.30 17.41
CA LEU A 575 -16.72 7.14 15.95
C LEU A 575 -17.63 6.00 15.51
N ASP A 576 -18.51 6.31 14.55
CA ASP A 576 -19.32 5.33 13.84
C ASP A 576 -18.63 4.85 12.57
N PRO A 577 -18.97 3.66 12.04
CA PRO A 577 -18.48 3.20 10.74
C PRO A 577 -18.91 4.12 9.60
N GLU A 578 -18.03 4.34 8.64
CA GLU A 578 -18.38 4.94 7.35
C GLU A 578 -19.29 4.00 6.56
N GLN A 579 -20.20 4.55 5.78
CA GLN A 579 -21.16 3.80 4.96
C GLN A 579 -21.01 4.21 3.50
N THR A 580 -20.92 3.24 2.60
CA THR A 580 -20.70 3.48 1.17
C THR A 580 -21.67 2.70 0.30
N ASP A 581 -22.39 3.39 -0.55
CA ASP A 581 -23.20 2.82 -1.63
C ASP A 581 -22.42 2.85 -2.93
N THR A 582 -22.18 1.67 -3.53
CA THR A 582 -21.42 1.51 -4.78
C THR A 582 -22.31 0.98 -5.88
N TYR A 583 -22.26 1.62 -7.05
CA TYR A 583 -22.93 1.24 -8.27
C TYR A 583 -21.90 1.01 -9.35
N GLU A 584 -22.04 -0.08 -10.10
CA GLU A 584 -21.14 -0.42 -11.19
C GLU A 584 -21.92 -0.99 -12.39
N LEU A 585 -21.51 -0.60 -13.58
CA LEU A 585 -21.96 -1.19 -14.86
C LEU A 585 -20.71 -1.59 -15.63
N GLY A 586 -20.67 -2.81 -16.13
CA GLY A 586 -19.52 -3.29 -16.87
C GLY A 586 -19.87 -4.15 -18.08
N LEU A 587 -18.88 -4.27 -18.96
CA LEU A 587 -18.90 -5.10 -20.15
C LEU A 587 -17.59 -5.87 -20.23
N LYS A 588 -17.67 -7.16 -20.43
CA LYS A 588 -16.54 -8.06 -20.69
C LYS A 588 -16.73 -8.72 -22.04
N LYS A 589 -15.71 -8.70 -22.85
CA LYS A 589 -15.76 -9.30 -24.18
C LYS A 589 -14.48 -10.05 -24.50
N LYS A 590 -14.65 -11.26 -25.05
CA LYS A 590 -13.56 -12.10 -25.53
C LYS A 590 -13.76 -12.39 -27.02
N TRP A 591 -12.89 -11.85 -27.84
CA TRP A 591 -12.73 -12.26 -29.24
C TRP A 591 -11.68 -13.37 -29.30
N LYS A 592 -11.46 -13.89 -30.51
CA LYS A 592 -10.44 -14.91 -30.71
C LYS A 592 -9.06 -14.52 -30.11
N ASP A 593 -8.60 -13.32 -30.43
CA ASP A 593 -7.24 -12.85 -30.12
C ASP A 593 -7.24 -11.63 -29.18
N THR A 594 -8.41 -11.23 -28.64
CA THR A 594 -8.54 -10.02 -27.80
C THR A 594 -9.49 -10.27 -26.64
N THR A 595 -9.09 -9.90 -25.46
CA THR A 595 -9.97 -9.78 -24.29
C THR A 595 -10.05 -8.32 -23.90
N ALA A 596 -11.26 -7.81 -23.66
CA ALA A 596 -11.47 -6.44 -23.20
C ALA A 596 -12.52 -6.37 -22.08
N ASN A 597 -12.22 -5.61 -21.04
CA ASN A 597 -13.12 -5.35 -19.92
C ASN A 597 -13.27 -3.83 -19.75
N ILE A 598 -14.51 -3.38 -19.61
CA ILE A 598 -14.85 -1.97 -19.37
C ILE A 598 -15.74 -1.91 -18.14
N ALA A 599 -15.49 -0.97 -17.25
CA ALA A 599 -16.35 -0.70 -16.11
C ALA A 599 -16.51 0.80 -15.89
N VAL A 600 -17.73 1.22 -15.53
CA VAL A 600 -18.03 2.54 -15.00
C VAL A 600 -18.60 2.38 -13.61
N TYR A 601 -18.15 3.20 -12.67
CA TYR A 601 -18.58 3.07 -11.27
C TYR A 601 -18.81 4.43 -10.61
N LYS A 602 -19.61 4.38 -9.54
CA LYS A 602 -19.83 5.48 -8.63
C LYS A 602 -19.95 4.91 -7.21
N ALA A 603 -19.29 5.58 -6.25
CA ALA A 603 -19.38 5.26 -4.83
C ALA A 603 -19.69 6.54 -4.04
N ASP A 604 -20.74 6.49 -3.22
CA ASP A 604 -21.17 7.57 -2.36
C ASP A 604 -20.97 7.16 -0.88
N THR A 605 -20.02 7.81 -0.18
CA THR A 605 -19.71 7.55 1.23
C THR A 605 -20.34 8.62 2.11
N LYS A 606 -21.02 8.18 3.17
CA LYS A 606 -21.58 8.99 4.25
C LYS A 606 -20.79 8.75 5.54
N ASP A 607 -20.89 9.70 6.47
CA ASP A 607 -20.26 9.63 7.78
C ASP A 607 -18.75 9.39 7.71
N ALA A 608 -18.10 9.98 6.67
CA ALA A 608 -16.68 9.84 6.42
C ALA A 608 -15.88 10.31 7.65
N ILE A 609 -14.91 9.49 8.07
CA ILE A 609 -14.05 9.78 9.22
C ILE A 609 -12.93 10.71 8.78
N ARG A 610 -12.92 11.94 9.30
CA ARG A 610 -11.96 12.97 8.92
C ARG A 610 -11.15 13.47 10.11
N TYR A 611 -9.94 13.88 9.83
CA TYR A 611 -9.06 14.51 10.81
C TYR A 611 -9.45 15.97 10.99
N PHE A 612 -9.88 16.30 12.21
CA PHE A 612 -10.20 17.65 12.62
C PHE A 612 -9.06 18.25 13.44
N SER A 613 -8.70 19.51 13.19
CA SER A 613 -7.70 20.22 13.99
C SER A 613 -8.14 21.65 14.24
N THR A 614 -7.97 22.12 15.48
CA THR A 614 -8.30 23.51 15.83
C THR A 614 -7.21 24.50 15.39
N GLY A 615 -5.97 24.04 15.20
CA GLY A 615 -4.82 24.85 14.78
C GLY A 615 -4.38 25.97 15.74
N LYS A 616 -5.19 26.26 16.76
CA LYS A 616 -4.99 27.36 17.75
C LYS A 616 -5.40 26.92 19.15
N ALA A 617 -4.99 27.69 20.16
CA ALA A 617 -5.38 27.43 21.53
C ALA A 617 -6.90 27.22 21.67
N SER A 618 -7.28 26.11 22.29
CA SER A 618 -8.67 25.68 22.37
C SER A 618 -8.92 24.86 23.63
N VAL A 619 -10.14 24.91 24.14
CA VAL A 619 -10.59 24.12 25.30
C VAL A 619 -11.43 22.94 24.79
N TYR A 620 -11.16 21.75 25.29
CA TYR A 620 -11.95 20.55 25.04
C TYR A 620 -12.13 19.78 26.37
N ASN A 621 -13.37 19.49 26.76
CA ASN A 621 -13.73 18.82 28.01
C ASN A 621 -13.01 19.41 29.23
N GLY A 622 -12.98 20.76 29.34
CA GLY A 622 -12.34 21.47 30.46
C GLY A 622 -10.81 21.57 30.42
N VAL A 623 -10.16 20.95 29.42
CA VAL A 623 -8.70 20.98 29.25
C VAL A 623 -8.31 22.05 28.22
N LEU A 624 -7.40 22.95 28.61
CA LEU A 624 -6.83 23.96 27.70
C LEU A 624 -5.64 23.36 26.93
N TYR A 625 -5.80 23.21 25.62
CA TYR A 625 -4.73 22.84 24.68
C TYR A 625 -4.10 24.11 24.12
N LYS A 626 -2.91 24.49 24.61
CA LYS A 626 -2.25 25.78 24.30
C LYS A 626 -1.92 25.95 22.80
N LYS A 627 -1.60 24.86 22.10
CA LYS A 627 -1.33 24.82 20.63
C LYS A 627 -2.45 24.11 19.86
N GLY A 628 -3.65 24.00 20.47
CA GLY A 628 -4.80 23.34 19.89
C GLY A 628 -4.82 21.82 20.07
N TYR A 629 -5.90 21.21 19.61
CA TYR A 629 -6.07 19.75 19.58
C TYR A 629 -6.54 19.29 18.21
N SER A 630 -6.38 18.00 17.99
CA SER A 630 -6.89 17.30 16.82
C SER A 630 -7.57 16.00 17.23
N GLN A 631 -8.52 15.55 16.41
CA GLN A 631 -9.35 14.37 16.67
C GLN A 631 -9.93 13.86 15.35
N TYR A 632 -10.10 12.55 15.22
CA TYR A 632 -10.93 12.00 14.14
C TYR A 632 -12.42 12.14 14.48
N ARG A 633 -13.25 12.47 13.49
CA ARG A 633 -14.70 12.66 13.64
C ARG A 633 -15.44 12.19 12.41
N ASN A 634 -16.66 11.68 12.59
CA ASN A 634 -17.59 11.44 11.49
C ASN A 634 -18.18 12.78 11.04
N PHE A 635 -17.70 13.28 9.93
CA PHE A 635 -18.31 14.42 9.26
C PHE A 635 -17.91 14.39 7.78
N GLY A 636 -18.84 14.85 6.94
CA GLY A 636 -18.58 14.94 5.53
C GLY A 636 -19.12 13.77 4.71
N LYS A 637 -19.08 13.97 3.41
CA LYS A 637 -19.51 13.03 2.38
C LYS A 637 -18.41 12.95 1.33
N ALA A 638 -18.04 11.72 0.95
CA ALA A 638 -17.14 11.52 -0.17
C ALA A 638 -17.88 10.88 -1.34
N LYS A 639 -17.60 11.34 -2.56
CA LYS A 639 -18.15 10.77 -3.78
C LYS A 639 -16.99 10.43 -4.72
N LYS A 640 -16.89 9.16 -5.09
CA LYS A 640 -15.92 8.66 -6.06
C LYS A 640 -16.66 8.23 -7.32
N LYS A 641 -16.07 8.45 -8.47
CA LYS A 641 -16.57 7.94 -9.75
C LYS A 641 -15.41 7.72 -10.72
N GLY A 642 -15.56 6.75 -11.59
CA GLY A 642 -14.52 6.45 -12.54
C GLY A 642 -14.96 5.57 -13.69
N PHE A 643 -14.02 5.41 -14.61
CA PHE A 643 -14.06 4.55 -15.77
C PHE A 643 -12.79 3.72 -15.82
N GLU A 644 -12.90 2.43 -16.09
CA GLU A 644 -11.78 1.51 -16.26
C GLU A 644 -11.90 0.79 -17.60
N LEU A 645 -10.76 0.61 -18.26
CA LEU A 645 -10.58 -0.22 -19.44
C LEU A 645 -9.38 -1.13 -19.22
N SER A 646 -9.54 -2.42 -19.43
CA SER A 646 -8.45 -3.38 -19.55
C SER A 646 -8.59 -4.12 -20.87
N ALA A 647 -7.53 -4.19 -21.64
CA ALA A 647 -7.51 -4.91 -22.90
C ALA A 647 -6.19 -5.66 -23.07
N THR A 648 -6.27 -6.89 -23.57
CA THR A 648 -5.12 -7.71 -23.98
C THR A 648 -5.35 -8.21 -25.39
N HIS A 649 -4.33 -8.11 -26.23
CA HIS A 649 -4.40 -8.57 -27.62
C HIS A 649 -3.21 -9.43 -27.99
N GLN A 650 -3.48 -10.56 -28.64
CA GLN A 650 -2.46 -11.45 -29.21
C GLN A 650 -2.25 -11.07 -30.68
N PHE A 651 -1.15 -10.38 -30.98
CA PHE A 651 -0.79 -9.95 -32.34
C PHE A 651 -0.31 -11.12 -33.22
N SER A 652 0.35 -12.09 -32.58
CA SER A 652 0.83 -13.33 -33.18
C SER A 652 1.10 -14.37 -32.09
N ASP A 653 1.42 -15.61 -32.46
CA ASP A 653 1.79 -16.66 -31.49
C ASP A 653 2.96 -16.27 -30.57
N LYS A 654 3.71 -15.22 -30.88
CA LYS A 654 4.89 -14.78 -30.14
C LYS A 654 4.79 -13.38 -29.56
N VAL A 655 3.81 -12.59 -29.96
CA VAL A 655 3.71 -11.19 -29.56
C VAL A 655 2.32 -10.92 -29.03
N SER A 656 2.26 -10.46 -27.80
CA SER A 656 1.06 -9.94 -27.16
C SER A 656 1.26 -8.52 -26.67
N GLY A 657 0.16 -7.83 -26.40
CA GLY A 657 0.20 -6.51 -25.77
C GLY A 657 -1.00 -6.29 -24.89
N TYR A 658 -0.85 -5.38 -23.95
CA TYR A 658 -1.93 -5.00 -23.05
C TYR A 658 -2.02 -3.49 -22.85
N LEU A 659 -3.21 -3.05 -22.48
CA LEU A 659 -3.52 -1.67 -22.11
C LEU A 659 -4.47 -1.69 -20.92
N ASN A 660 -4.08 -1.05 -19.81
CA ASN A 660 -4.93 -0.76 -18.67
C ASN A 660 -5.06 0.75 -18.52
N TYR A 661 -6.27 1.25 -18.48
CA TYR A 661 -6.57 2.66 -18.30
C TYR A 661 -7.60 2.83 -17.20
N ALA A 662 -7.35 3.75 -16.28
CA ALA A 662 -8.35 4.23 -15.33
C ALA A 662 -8.43 5.75 -15.36
N TRP A 663 -9.65 6.24 -15.35
CA TRP A 663 -9.98 7.62 -15.05
C TRP A 663 -10.79 7.64 -13.78
N GLU A 664 -10.36 8.41 -12.79
CA GLU A 664 -11.03 8.49 -11.51
C GLU A 664 -11.06 9.91 -10.96
N THR A 665 -12.07 10.19 -10.13
CA THR A 665 -12.18 11.47 -9.45
C THR A 665 -12.93 11.29 -8.15
N GLU A 666 -12.55 12.07 -7.15
CA GLU A 666 -13.20 12.14 -5.86
C GLU A 666 -13.59 13.58 -5.53
N SER A 667 -14.73 13.75 -4.88
CA SER A 667 -15.10 14.99 -4.21
C SER A 667 -15.42 14.71 -2.74
N ILE A 668 -14.98 15.61 -1.86
CA ILE A 668 -15.20 15.57 -0.42
C ILE A 668 -15.99 16.83 -0.07
N ASP A 669 -17.20 16.65 0.48
CA ASP A 669 -18.13 17.75 0.81
C ASP A 669 -18.42 18.72 -0.35
N GLY A 670 -18.32 18.19 -1.59
CA GLY A 670 -18.52 18.97 -2.82
C GLY A 670 -17.24 19.54 -3.43
N GLU A 671 -16.16 19.61 -2.68
CA GLU A 671 -14.87 20.06 -3.15
C GLU A 671 -14.10 18.90 -3.81
N HIS A 672 -13.40 19.19 -4.90
CA HIS A 672 -12.61 18.18 -5.60
C HIS A 672 -11.39 17.76 -4.76
N ASN A 673 -11.21 16.43 -4.57
CA ASN A 673 -9.99 15.90 -3.97
C ASN A 673 -8.90 15.75 -5.03
N TRP A 674 -7.83 16.49 -4.88
CA TRP A 674 -6.71 16.54 -5.82
C TRP A 674 -5.60 15.53 -5.48
N ASP A 675 -5.69 14.80 -4.35
CA ASP A 675 -4.69 13.83 -3.91
C ASP A 675 -4.66 12.56 -4.78
N ILE A 676 -5.74 12.34 -5.56
CA ILE A 676 -5.90 11.19 -6.43
C ILE A 676 -5.51 11.55 -7.85
N PRO A 677 -4.65 10.76 -8.54
CA PRO A 677 -4.36 10.98 -9.94
C PRO A 677 -5.59 10.71 -10.80
N LYS A 678 -5.96 11.65 -11.67
CA LYS A 678 -7.13 11.51 -12.55
C LYS A 678 -6.99 10.42 -13.62
N HIS A 679 -5.76 10.18 -14.08
CA HIS A 679 -5.47 9.25 -15.17
C HIS A 679 -4.32 8.34 -14.76
N LEU A 680 -4.59 7.05 -14.84
CA LEU A 680 -3.62 5.97 -14.69
C LEU A 680 -3.63 5.18 -16.01
N ILE A 681 -2.48 5.07 -16.65
CA ILE A 681 -2.33 4.31 -17.91
C ILE A 681 -1.16 3.36 -17.74
N HIS A 682 -1.39 2.07 -17.97
CA HIS A 682 -0.36 1.05 -18.02
C HIS A 682 -0.48 0.32 -19.35
N PHE A 683 0.61 0.16 -20.06
CA PHE A 683 0.61 -0.57 -21.31
C PHE A 683 1.96 -1.25 -21.53
N GLY A 684 1.94 -2.33 -22.28
CA GLY A 684 3.14 -3.05 -22.58
C GLY A 684 2.97 -4.01 -23.75
N ALA A 685 4.10 -4.53 -24.21
CA ALA A 685 4.17 -5.56 -25.21
C ALA A 685 5.17 -6.64 -24.78
N GLU A 686 4.80 -7.88 -25.02
CA GLU A 686 5.57 -9.06 -24.68
C GLU A 686 5.90 -9.86 -25.94
N PHE A 687 7.16 -10.26 -26.03
CA PHE A 687 7.63 -11.20 -27.04
C PHE A 687 8.09 -12.49 -26.35
N THR A 688 7.49 -13.61 -26.72
CA THR A 688 7.78 -14.92 -26.14
C THR A 688 8.17 -15.93 -27.23
N ASN A 689 9.24 -16.68 -26.98
CA ASN A 689 9.59 -17.86 -27.77
C ASN A 689 10.18 -18.95 -26.84
N LYS A 690 10.70 -20.05 -27.40
CA LYS A 690 11.27 -21.17 -26.61
C LYS A 690 12.38 -20.78 -25.64
N ARG A 691 13.11 -19.69 -25.89
CA ARG A 691 14.28 -19.26 -25.11
C ARG A 691 14.14 -17.90 -24.50
N TRP A 692 13.38 -16.99 -25.11
CA TRP A 692 13.28 -15.61 -24.69
C TRP A 692 11.85 -15.24 -24.34
N ASP A 693 11.70 -14.58 -23.20
CA ASP A 693 10.51 -13.83 -22.84
C ASP A 693 10.97 -12.38 -22.58
N ILE A 694 10.56 -11.46 -23.44
CA ILE A 694 10.96 -10.05 -23.37
C ILE A 694 9.70 -9.21 -23.24
N LEU A 695 9.64 -8.43 -22.16
CA LEU A 695 8.54 -7.50 -21.90
C LEU A 695 9.07 -6.07 -21.84
N ALA A 696 8.45 -5.19 -22.60
CA ALA A 696 8.57 -3.73 -22.42
C ALA A 696 7.23 -3.21 -21.91
N ASP A 697 7.25 -2.53 -20.78
CA ASP A 697 6.05 -1.94 -20.17
C ASP A 697 6.27 -0.48 -19.79
N ALA A 698 5.16 0.26 -19.70
CA ALA A 698 5.19 1.66 -19.32
C ALA A 698 3.97 2.04 -18.49
N GLN A 699 4.19 2.99 -17.59
CA GLN A 699 3.19 3.58 -16.73
C GLN A 699 3.18 5.10 -16.89
N TYR A 700 1.99 5.68 -17.05
CA TYR A 700 1.76 7.11 -16.95
C TYR A 700 0.79 7.40 -15.82
N VAL A 701 1.16 8.33 -14.95
CA VAL A 701 0.33 8.85 -13.86
C VAL A 701 0.19 10.36 -14.05
N SER A 702 -1.05 10.85 -14.05
CA SER A 702 -1.32 12.30 -14.15
C SER A 702 -0.89 13.02 -12.88
N ALA A 703 -0.69 14.33 -13.01
CA ALA A 703 -0.38 15.19 -11.85
C ALA A 703 -1.49 15.11 -10.79
N ARG A 704 -1.07 15.22 -9.53
CA ARG A 704 -1.91 15.32 -8.34
C ARG A 704 -1.63 16.65 -7.65
N GLN A 705 -2.51 17.04 -6.74
CA GLN A 705 -2.27 18.17 -5.86
C GLN A 705 -2.49 17.69 -4.42
N GLU A 706 -1.53 17.97 -3.55
CA GLU A 706 -1.60 17.63 -2.15
C GLU A 706 -1.87 18.89 -1.31
N PRO A 707 -2.82 18.87 -0.36
CA PRO A 707 -3.01 19.99 0.53
C PRO A 707 -1.87 20.03 1.55
N ASP A 708 -1.31 21.21 1.74
CA ASP A 708 -0.46 21.42 2.89
C ASP A 708 -1.30 21.52 4.16
N ALA A 709 -1.11 20.57 5.06
CA ALA A 709 -1.90 20.45 6.29
C ALA A 709 -1.82 21.69 7.22
N ALA A 710 -0.81 22.53 7.07
CA ALA A 710 -0.64 23.72 7.91
C ALA A 710 -1.19 25.00 7.28
N THR A 711 -1.25 25.11 5.94
CA THR A 711 -1.72 26.31 5.24
C THR A 711 -2.97 26.09 4.43
N GLY A 712 -3.36 24.85 4.15
CA GLY A 712 -4.46 24.51 3.23
C GLY A 712 -4.18 24.87 1.76
N VAL A 713 -2.94 25.25 1.42
CA VAL A 713 -2.53 25.54 0.04
C VAL A 713 -2.23 24.21 -0.64
N TYR A 714 -2.73 24.02 -1.87
CA TYR A 714 -2.48 22.82 -2.67
C TYR A 714 -1.17 22.93 -3.45
N TYR A 715 -0.38 21.88 -3.44
CA TYR A 715 0.87 21.76 -4.19
C TYR A 715 0.78 20.63 -5.21
N SER A 716 1.46 20.80 -6.34
CA SER A 716 1.42 19.83 -7.43
C SER A 716 2.46 18.73 -7.23
N ALA A 717 2.01 17.50 -7.01
CA ALA A 717 2.81 16.31 -7.31
C ALA A 717 2.77 16.08 -8.83
N GLY A 718 3.93 16.23 -9.49
CA GLY A 718 4.02 16.24 -10.94
C GLY A 718 3.57 14.93 -11.59
N LYS A 719 3.07 15.01 -12.83
CA LYS A 719 2.88 13.84 -13.67
C LYS A 719 4.19 13.11 -13.92
N PHE A 720 4.13 11.79 -14.04
CA PHE A 720 5.31 11.03 -14.39
C PHE A 720 5.00 9.91 -15.41
N PHE A 721 6.06 9.52 -16.11
CA PHE A 721 6.08 8.39 -17.02
C PHE A 721 7.28 7.52 -16.69
N ILE A 722 7.04 6.26 -16.41
CA ILE A 722 8.07 5.25 -16.13
C ILE A 722 7.94 4.17 -17.19
N ALA A 723 9.06 3.77 -17.79
CA ALA A 723 9.14 2.59 -18.63
C ALA A 723 10.12 1.59 -18.02
N SER A 724 9.86 0.30 -18.22
CA SER A 724 10.67 -0.80 -17.72
C SER A 724 10.89 -1.83 -18.83
N LEU A 725 11.96 -2.59 -18.71
CA LEU A 725 12.30 -3.68 -19.62
C LEU A 725 12.70 -4.91 -18.84
N SER A 726 12.06 -6.04 -19.13
CA SER A 726 12.42 -7.37 -18.63
C SER A 726 12.84 -8.26 -19.79
N ALA A 727 13.95 -8.95 -19.66
CA ALA A 727 14.42 -9.95 -20.64
C ALA A 727 14.81 -11.22 -19.90
N ASN A 728 14.03 -12.28 -20.08
CA ASN A 728 14.31 -13.62 -19.56
C ASN A 728 14.94 -14.48 -20.66
N TYR A 729 16.01 -15.18 -20.33
CA TYR A 729 16.62 -16.19 -21.17
C TYR A 729 16.54 -17.56 -20.50
N ASN A 730 15.85 -18.49 -21.14
CA ASN A 730 15.68 -19.86 -20.68
C ASN A 730 16.83 -20.73 -21.23
N PHE A 731 17.84 -21.04 -20.39
CA PHE A 731 18.95 -21.98 -20.74
C PHE A 731 18.41 -23.38 -20.94
N THR A 732 17.56 -23.82 -20.03
CA THR A 732 16.83 -25.08 -20.03
C THR A 732 15.40 -24.81 -19.57
N LYS A 733 14.52 -25.83 -19.53
CA LYS A 733 13.19 -25.70 -18.91
C LYS A 733 13.25 -25.43 -17.40
N ASN A 734 14.36 -25.69 -16.77
CA ASN A 734 14.53 -25.58 -15.32
C ASN A 734 15.43 -24.43 -14.89
N THR A 735 16.17 -23.81 -15.82
CA THR A 735 17.14 -22.76 -15.51
C THR A 735 16.96 -21.56 -16.42
N ALA A 736 16.79 -20.39 -15.82
CA ALA A 736 16.63 -19.11 -16.53
C ALA A 736 17.45 -18.00 -15.88
N ALA A 737 17.87 -17.03 -16.70
CA ALA A 737 18.38 -15.76 -16.21
C ALA A 737 17.50 -14.63 -16.70
N GLN A 738 17.27 -13.65 -15.87
CA GLN A 738 16.48 -12.45 -16.17
C GLN A 738 17.31 -11.20 -15.94
N PHE A 739 17.26 -10.27 -16.88
CA PHE A 739 17.76 -8.92 -16.71
C PHE A 739 16.55 -7.96 -16.71
N TYR A 740 16.43 -7.16 -15.65
CA TYR A 740 15.34 -6.21 -15.46
C TYR A 740 15.88 -4.81 -15.29
N ILE A 741 15.28 -3.86 -16.01
CA ILE A 741 15.55 -2.41 -15.88
C ILE A 741 14.24 -1.74 -15.48
N TYR A 742 14.25 -1.11 -14.32
CA TYR A 742 13.14 -0.23 -13.88
C TYR A 742 13.50 1.22 -14.17
N ASN A 743 12.50 2.03 -14.53
CA ASN A 743 12.65 3.46 -14.82
C ASN A 743 13.74 3.73 -15.88
N LEU A 744 13.56 3.12 -17.06
CA LEU A 744 14.52 3.13 -18.18
C LEU A 744 15.05 4.54 -18.53
N PHE A 745 14.21 5.56 -18.39
CA PHE A 745 14.54 6.96 -18.73
C PHE A 745 15.13 7.75 -17.55
N ASP A 746 15.39 7.11 -16.42
CA ASP A 746 15.93 7.71 -15.19
C ASP A 746 15.13 8.94 -14.73
N LYS A 747 13.80 8.82 -14.80
CA LYS A 747 12.91 9.91 -14.41
C LYS A 747 12.98 10.14 -12.90
N VAL A 748 13.34 11.33 -12.51
CA VAL A 748 13.23 11.78 -11.12
C VAL A 748 11.76 12.01 -10.80
N ILE A 749 11.27 11.33 -9.77
CA ILE A 749 9.90 11.45 -9.27
C ILE A 749 10.00 11.84 -7.81
N TYR A 750 9.37 12.94 -7.47
CA TYR A 750 9.27 13.45 -6.12
C TYR A 750 7.79 13.51 -5.71
N ASP A 751 7.46 12.85 -4.60
CA ASP A 751 6.14 12.81 -4.00
C ASP A 751 6.33 12.64 -2.48
N SER A 752 6.40 13.74 -1.73
CA SER A 752 6.81 13.76 -0.31
C SER A 752 8.22 13.19 -0.04
N GLU A 753 8.62 12.17 -0.76
CA GLU A 753 9.95 11.55 -0.80
C GLU A 753 10.35 11.37 -2.29
N ALA A 754 11.63 11.20 -2.58
CA ALA A 754 12.07 10.87 -3.93
C ALA A 754 12.02 9.36 -4.16
N ALA A 755 11.43 8.95 -5.28
CA ALA A 755 11.52 7.57 -5.75
C ALA A 755 12.95 7.22 -6.16
N SER A 756 13.27 5.92 -6.21
CA SER A 756 14.53 5.48 -6.81
C SER A 756 14.58 5.90 -8.28
N GLY A 757 15.74 6.34 -8.76
CA GLY A 757 16.01 6.51 -10.18
C GLY A 757 16.00 5.19 -10.93
N ARG A 758 16.71 5.13 -12.06
CA ARG A 758 16.85 3.89 -12.82
C ARG A 758 17.60 2.82 -12.00
N THR A 759 17.02 1.62 -11.97
CA THR A 759 17.62 0.46 -11.30
C THR A 759 17.73 -0.73 -12.25
N TYR A 760 18.74 -1.56 -11.99
CA TYR A 760 19.04 -2.78 -12.73
C TYR A 760 19.01 -3.95 -11.79
N THR A 761 18.47 -5.11 -12.27
CA THR A 761 18.49 -6.36 -11.50
C THR A 761 18.81 -7.52 -12.44
N LEU A 762 19.76 -8.34 -12.05
CA LEU A 762 20.05 -9.63 -12.66
C LEU A 762 19.54 -10.72 -11.71
N THR A 763 18.75 -11.66 -12.24
CA THR A 763 18.17 -12.77 -11.48
C THR A 763 18.50 -14.08 -12.15
N LEU A 764 18.97 -15.06 -11.38
CA LEU A 764 19.14 -16.45 -11.80
C LEU A 764 18.08 -17.30 -11.08
N ARG A 765 17.36 -18.14 -11.83
CA ARG A 765 16.37 -19.09 -11.31
C ARG A 765 16.71 -20.51 -11.71
N HIS A 766 16.56 -21.44 -10.78
CA HIS A 766 16.69 -22.87 -11.03
C HIS A 766 15.61 -23.64 -10.27
N SER A 767 14.94 -24.57 -10.95
CA SER A 767 13.94 -25.49 -10.36
C SER A 767 14.31 -26.95 -10.67
N PHE A 768 13.95 -27.86 -9.81
CA PHE A 768 14.18 -29.29 -9.97
C PHE A 768 13.01 -30.14 -9.46
#